data_e7700f8623ee02ee910a123a4d1825d2
#
_entry.id   e7700f8623ee02ee910a123a4d1825d2
#
_cell.length_a   1.000
_cell.length_b   1.000
_cell.length_c   1.000
_cell.angle_alpha   90.00
_cell.angle_beta   90.00
_cell.angle_gamma   90.00
#
_symmetry.space_group_name_H-M   'P 1'
#
loop_
_entity.id
_entity.type
_entity.pdbx_description
1 polymer ?
#
loop_
_entity_poly.entity_id
_entity_poly.type
_entity_poly.pdbx_seq_one_letter_code
_entity_poly.pdbx_strand_id
1 'polypeptide(L)'
;MFKVTFSFEDGSVVEAFANAGDNLLEVARGANVAIDAPCSGNGACGKCRVQLKSGELESKKTLHISDEEYQEGWRLACCSKISADVNVLVPDIASAYKSRMKVADLSSKEEIAIFENAKSDIQLAGIELKNSLEVVDVLMDVPSLDDTMPDNERLTRALRKYLNINRVRIPYVVLKKLPDVLRENNFAVKCVIRATSDDMYVYDIFGKDEDVVIGGLAIDIGATTVSAVLINMENGEILAKSSAGNGQIRFGADVINRIVESQKPGGQKKLQDAVIKETINPMIHEMCKSAKFPKDHIYRMCVASNTTMNHLFAGINADPLRTEPYIPAFFKTNSLFASDVGVDINKDAHIIMAPNIGSYVGGDITAGTLVSQIWNRPEFSLFIDLGTNGELVFGNSDFMMSCACSAGPAFEGGDISCGMRATDGAIEACTIDKETMEPTYKIVGDPGTKPVGLCGSGIIDVISELYICGIINPKGKFIREGKRIKHDKYGMGSYILAFEEEAGSVKDVEITEVDIDNFIRAKGAIFSAIRTMLTSLDFDVSMIDDVYVAGGIGSGINMQNAVNIGMFPDIPIEKFHYIGNSSLTGAYLMLLSTPAEKKTYELAANMTYMELSTVPIYMDEFVGACFIPHTDTSMFPTVMEEVQNR
;
A
#
# COMPACT_ATOMS: atom_id res chain seq x y z
N MET A 1 -21.27 -2.46 -33.82
CA MET A 1 -20.91 -1.99 -32.48
C MET A 1 -22.04 -2.37 -31.56
N PHE A 2 -21.76 -3.11 -30.51
CA PHE A 2 -22.76 -3.63 -29.56
C PHE A 2 -22.75 -2.79 -28.28
N LYS A 3 -23.91 -2.67 -27.64
CA LYS A 3 -24.05 -2.02 -26.36
C LYS A 3 -23.74 -3.00 -25.24
N VAL A 4 -22.81 -2.64 -24.36
CA VAL A 4 -22.45 -3.39 -23.17
C VAL A 4 -22.91 -2.61 -21.94
N THR A 5 -23.81 -3.18 -21.19
CA THR A 5 -24.35 -2.60 -19.95
C THR A 5 -23.76 -3.33 -18.76
N PHE A 6 -22.98 -2.64 -17.94
CA PHE A 6 -22.51 -3.14 -16.65
C PHE A 6 -23.46 -2.64 -15.57
N SER A 7 -24.17 -3.55 -14.92
CA SER A 7 -25.05 -3.26 -13.80
C SER A 7 -24.38 -3.69 -12.47
N PHE A 8 -24.65 -2.98 -11.39
CA PHE A 8 -24.07 -3.23 -10.08
C PHE A 8 -25.17 -3.54 -9.06
N GLU A 9 -24.81 -4.16 -7.94
CA GLU A 9 -25.74 -4.57 -6.89
C GLU A 9 -26.46 -3.37 -6.23
N ASP A 10 -25.85 -2.19 -6.25
CA ASP A 10 -26.43 -0.92 -5.76
C ASP A 10 -27.42 -0.28 -6.75
N GLY A 11 -27.69 -0.93 -7.89
CA GLY A 11 -28.58 -0.46 -8.93
C GLY A 11 -27.94 0.57 -9.89
N SER A 12 -26.67 0.93 -9.72
CA SER A 12 -25.97 1.78 -10.67
C SER A 12 -25.67 1.04 -11.97
N VAL A 13 -25.50 1.78 -13.07
CA VAL A 13 -25.29 1.24 -14.42
C VAL A 13 -24.22 2.06 -15.15
N VAL A 14 -23.29 1.36 -15.81
CA VAL A 14 -22.33 1.96 -16.75
C VAL A 14 -22.57 1.37 -18.13
N GLU A 15 -22.68 2.21 -19.15
CA GLU A 15 -22.85 1.79 -20.53
C GLU A 15 -21.58 2.02 -21.34
N ALA A 16 -21.21 1.03 -22.13
CA ALA A 16 -20.08 1.07 -23.06
C ALA A 16 -20.49 0.52 -24.42
N PHE A 17 -19.68 0.78 -25.43
CA PHE A 17 -19.85 0.23 -26.78
C PHE A 17 -18.62 -0.55 -27.20
N ALA A 18 -18.82 -1.72 -27.79
CA ALA A 18 -17.77 -2.64 -28.17
C ALA A 18 -18.02 -3.23 -29.59
N ASN A 19 -16.96 -3.71 -30.22
CA ASN A 19 -17.08 -4.44 -31.48
C ASN A 19 -17.29 -5.94 -31.23
N ALA A 20 -17.77 -6.64 -32.24
CA ALA A 20 -17.81 -8.10 -32.17
C ALA A 20 -16.40 -8.68 -31.96
N GLY A 21 -16.26 -9.59 -30.98
CA GLY A 21 -15.00 -10.22 -30.63
C GLY A 21 -14.15 -9.48 -29.60
N ASP A 22 -14.51 -8.26 -29.21
CA ASP A 22 -13.83 -7.53 -28.12
C ASP A 22 -13.97 -8.29 -26.80
N ASN A 23 -12.90 -8.27 -26.00
CA ASN A 23 -12.88 -8.93 -24.71
C ASN A 23 -13.68 -8.13 -23.68
N LEU A 24 -14.57 -8.77 -22.94
CA LEU A 24 -15.46 -8.11 -21.98
C LEU A 24 -14.69 -7.39 -20.85
N LEU A 25 -13.57 -7.99 -20.37
CA LEU A 25 -12.73 -7.35 -19.34
C LEU A 25 -12.07 -6.06 -19.86
N GLU A 26 -11.58 -6.08 -21.09
CA GLU A 26 -10.97 -4.89 -21.71
C GLU A 26 -12.00 -3.78 -21.96
N VAL A 27 -13.21 -4.15 -22.40
CA VAL A 27 -14.32 -3.20 -22.52
C VAL A 27 -14.69 -2.59 -21.18
N ALA A 28 -14.72 -3.40 -20.11
CA ALA A 28 -14.94 -2.92 -18.75
C ALA A 28 -13.86 -1.93 -18.31
N ARG A 29 -12.58 -2.25 -18.55
CA ARG A 29 -11.45 -1.35 -18.27
C ARG A 29 -11.55 -0.02 -19.01
N GLY A 30 -11.85 -0.08 -20.30
CA GLY A 30 -12.07 1.13 -21.13
C GLY A 30 -13.24 1.99 -20.67
N ALA A 31 -14.24 1.40 -20.03
CA ALA A 31 -15.39 2.07 -19.44
C ALA A 31 -15.18 2.46 -17.95
N ASN A 32 -13.99 2.32 -17.39
CA ASN A 32 -13.69 2.49 -15.97
C ASN A 32 -14.57 1.61 -15.05
N VAL A 33 -14.97 0.44 -15.51
CA VAL A 33 -15.67 -0.57 -14.72
C VAL A 33 -14.63 -1.50 -14.11
N ALA A 34 -14.46 -1.46 -12.81
CA ALA A 34 -13.53 -2.31 -12.10
C ALA A 34 -14.09 -3.72 -11.97
N ILE A 35 -13.48 -4.68 -12.67
CA ILE A 35 -13.67 -6.11 -12.49
C ILE A 35 -12.39 -6.68 -11.90
N ASP A 36 -12.53 -7.47 -10.82
CA ASP A 36 -11.41 -8.06 -10.15
C ASP A 36 -10.69 -9.09 -11.05
N ALA A 37 -9.53 -8.73 -11.56
CA ALA A 37 -8.75 -9.57 -12.46
C ALA A 37 -7.26 -9.55 -12.10
N PRO A 38 -6.86 -10.11 -10.92
CA PRO A 38 -5.48 -10.06 -10.43
C PRO A 38 -4.48 -10.82 -11.33
N CYS A 39 -4.96 -11.70 -12.21
CA CYS A 39 -4.14 -12.36 -13.23
C CYS A 39 -4.15 -11.59 -14.56
N SER A 40 -4.45 -10.29 -14.56
CA SER A 40 -4.50 -9.42 -15.74
C SER A 40 -5.31 -9.97 -16.92
N GLY A 41 -6.25 -10.88 -16.65
CA GLY A 41 -7.15 -11.43 -17.68
C GLY A 41 -6.72 -12.78 -18.28
N ASN A 42 -5.77 -13.47 -17.66
CA ASN A 42 -5.27 -14.78 -18.13
C ASN A 42 -6.24 -15.96 -17.99
N GLY A 43 -7.39 -15.76 -17.38
CA GLY A 43 -8.34 -16.85 -17.08
C GLY A 43 -7.90 -17.79 -15.95
N ALA A 44 -6.78 -17.51 -15.31
CA ALA A 44 -6.10 -18.40 -14.39
C ALA A 44 -6.61 -18.31 -12.94
N CYS A 45 -7.04 -17.12 -12.47
CA CYS A 45 -7.41 -16.92 -11.07
C CYS A 45 -8.90 -17.10 -10.78
N GLY A 46 -9.77 -17.20 -11.79
CA GLY A 46 -11.22 -17.35 -11.63
C GLY A 46 -11.96 -16.18 -11.01
N LYS A 47 -11.32 -15.01 -10.88
CA LYS A 47 -11.83 -13.90 -10.04
C LYS A 47 -12.58 -12.81 -10.79
N CYS A 48 -12.39 -12.67 -12.09
CA CYS A 48 -13.13 -11.71 -12.93
C CYS A 48 -14.57 -12.16 -13.24
N ARG A 49 -15.27 -12.62 -12.21
CA ARG A 49 -16.63 -13.18 -12.32
C ARG A 49 -17.63 -12.08 -12.56
N VAL A 50 -18.46 -12.27 -13.57
CA VAL A 50 -19.63 -11.44 -13.87
C VAL A 50 -20.81 -12.34 -14.13
N GLN A 51 -22.03 -11.85 -13.93
CA GLN A 51 -23.21 -12.63 -14.22
C GLN A 51 -23.95 -12.03 -15.42
N LEU A 52 -24.07 -12.78 -16.51
CA LEU A 52 -24.85 -12.41 -17.68
C LEU A 52 -26.34 -12.37 -17.30
N LYS A 53 -26.96 -11.20 -17.36
CA LYS A 53 -28.38 -10.97 -17.07
C LYS A 53 -29.24 -11.01 -18.33
N SER A 54 -28.69 -10.54 -19.46
CA SER A 54 -29.34 -10.61 -20.77
C SER A 54 -28.33 -10.48 -21.90
N GLY A 55 -28.68 -10.94 -23.09
CA GLY A 55 -27.82 -10.97 -24.26
C GLY A 55 -27.02 -12.26 -24.37
N GLU A 56 -25.96 -12.24 -25.19
CA GLU A 56 -25.11 -13.40 -25.48
C GLU A 56 -23.64 -13.03 -25.47
N LEU A 57 -22.82 -13.86 -24.83
CA LEU A 57 -21.37 -13.77 -24.78
C LEU A 57 -20.75 -15.05 -25.32
N GLU A 58 -19.78 -14.93 -26.21
CA GLU A 58 -18.93 -16.06 -26.58
C GLU A 58 -17.92 -16.30 -25.46
N SER A 59 -18.19 -17.27 -24.59
CA SER A 59 -17.37 -17.54 -23.40
C SER A 59 -16.74 -18.93 -23.47
N LYS A 60 -15.43 -19.00 -23.21
CA LYS A 60 -14.75 -20.28 -22.98
C LYS A 60 -15.14 -20.84 -21.62
N LYS A 61 -15.45 -22.13 -21.56
CA LYS A 61 -15.65 -22.85 -20.29
C LYS A 61 -14.31 -22.94 -19.55
N THR A 62 -14.32 -22.70 -18.27
CA THR A 62 -13.13 -22.70 -17.41
C THR A 62 -13.36 -23.59 -16.19
N LEU A 63 -12.29 -24.07 -15.56
CA LEU A 63 -12.35 -24.88 -14.34
C LEU A 63 -12.89 -24.09 -13.10
N HIS A 64 -12.95 -22.76 -13.21
CA HIS A 64 -13.36 -21.87 -12.12
C HIS A 64 -14.85 -21.55 -12.09
N ILE A 65 -15.63 -22.07 -13.05
CA ILE A 65 -17.08 -21.90 -13.12
C ILE A 65 -17.70 -23.28 -13.36
N SER A 66 -18.51 -23.74 -12.40
CA SER A 66 -19.20 -25.03 -12.51
C SER A 66 -20.27 -25.01 -13.61
N ASP A 67 -20.79 -26.17 -13.98
CA ASP A 67 -21.84 -26.28 -14.98
C ASP A 67 -23.12 -25.60 -14.53
N GLU A 68 -23.45 -25.70 -13.23
CA GLU A 68 -24.60 -25.04 -12.62
C GLU A 68 -24.44 -23.52 -12.67
N GLU A 69 -23.28 -23.00 -12.24
CA GLU A 69 -22.98 -21.55 -12.27
C GLU A 69 -23.00 -21.02 -13.71
N TYR A 70 -22.49 -21.80 -14.68
CA TYR A 70 -22.54 -21.41 -16.09
C TYR A 70 -23.98 -21.27 -16.60
N GLN A 71 -24.89 -22.14 -16.16
CA GLN A 71 -26.32 -22.08 -16.50
C GLN A 71 -27.00 -20.89 -15.81
N GLU A 72 -26.56 -20.52 -14.61
CA GLU A 72 -27.04 -19.33 -13.89
C GLU A 72 -26.51 -18.01 -14.49
N GLY A 73 -25.72 -18.09 -15.54
CA GLY A 73 -25.20 -16.93 -16.25
C GLY A 73 -23.81 -16.45 -15.79
N TRP A 74 -23.15 -17.15 -14.86
CA TRP A 74 -21.81 -16.77 -14.43
C TRP A 74 -20.78 -16.96 -15.55
N ARG A 75 -19.91 -15.98 -15.71
CA ARG A 75 -18.83 -15.96 -16.72
C ARG A 75 -17.57 -15.36 -16.11
N LEU A 76 -16.41 -15.70 -16.69
CA LEU A 76 -15.19 -14.92 -16.45
C LEU A 76 -15.10 -13.84 -17.53
N ALA A 77 -15.04 -12.57 -17.12
CA ALA A 77 -14.99 -11.45 -18.04
C ALA A 77 -13.80 -11.54 -19.00
N CYS A 78 -12.64 -11.98 -18.51
CA CYS A 78 -11.44 -12.17 -19.33
C CYS A 78 -11.55 -13.31 -20.36
N CYS A 79 -12.43 -14.28 -20.12
CA CYS A 79 -12.67 -15.43 -21.02
C CYS A 79 -13.90 -15.26 -21.90
N SER A 80 -14.53 -14.05 -21.88
CA SER A 80 -15.77 -13.76 -22.59
C SER A 80 -15.54 -12.68 -23.64
N LYS A 81 -16.10 -12.93 -24.85
CA LYS A 81 -16.07 -11.99 -25.98
C LYS A 81 -17.47 -11.47 -26.27
N ILE A 82 -17.56 -10.24 -26.70
CA ILE A 82 -18.81 -9.58 -27.07
C ILE A 82 -19.27 -10.10 -28.41
N SER A 83 -20.49 -10.64 -28.46
CA SER A 83 -21.12 -11.14 -29.69
C SER A 83 -22.49 -10.50 -30.00
N ALA A 84 -23.09 -9.84 -29.01
CA ALA A 84 -24.38 -9.14 -29.10
C ALA A 84 -24.45 -8.02 -28.07
N ASP A 85 -25.57 -7.29 -28.04
CA ASP A 85 -25.87 -6.39 -26.92
C ASP A 85 -26.02 -7.21 -25.63
N VAL A 86 -25.33 -6.81 -24.58
CA VAL A 86 -25.30 -7.57 -23.31
C VAL A 86 -25.50 -6.69 -22.09
N ASN A 87 -26.16 -7.27 -21.11
CA ASN A 87 -26.19 -6.75 -19.75
C ASN A 87 -25.55 -7.75 -18.80
N VAL A 88 -24.48 -7.33 -18.12
CA VAL A 88 -23.76 -8.13 -17.14
C VAL A 88 -23.82 -7.46 -15.78
N LEU A 89 -24.19 -8.23 -14.76
CA LEU A 89 -24.03 -7.81 -13.37
C LEU A 89 -22.57 -8.00 -12.98
N VAL A 90 -21.95 -6.92 -12.56
CA VAL A 90 -20.63 -6.94 -11.92
C VAL A 90 -20.88 -7.07 -10.42
N PRO A 91 -20.50 -8.19 -9.80
CA PRO A 91 -20.65 -8.38 -8.36
C PRO A 91 -19.92 -7.28 -7.59
N ASP A 92 -20.41 -6.94 -6.41
CA ASP A 92 -19.74 -5.98 -5.56
C ASP A 92 -18.30 -6.44 -5.26
N ILE A 93 -17.34 -5.73 -5.84
CA ILE A 93 -15.92 -5.96 -5.62
C ILE A 93 -15.59 -5.82 -4.13
N ALA A 94 -16.30 -4.98 -3.37
CA ALA A 94 -16.12 -4.87 -1.94
C ALA A 94 -16.45 -6.19 -1.22
N SER A 95 -17.42 -6.98 -1.69
CA SER A 95 -17.67 -8.32 -1.14
C SER A 95 -16.55 -9.30 -1.48
N ALA A 96 -15.98 -9.21 -2.69
CA ALA A 96 -14.81 -10.00 -3.07
C ALA A 96 -13.55 -9.57 -2.29
N TYR A 97 -13.40 -8.28 -1.99
CA TYR A 97 -12.31 -7.78 -1.14
C TYR A 97 -12.52 -8.12 0.34
N LYS A 98 -13.76 -8.15 0.83
CA LYS A 98 -14.08 -8.68 2.18
C LYS A 98 -13.69 -10.16 2.31
N SER A 99 -13.92 -10.96 1.27
CA SER A 99 -13.49 -12.37 1.25
C SER A 99 -11.95 -12.54 1.18
N ARG A 100 -11.21 -11.47 0.86
CA ARG A 100 -9.73 -11.43 0.82
C ARG A 100 -9.11 -10.74 2.02
N MET A 101 -9.94 -10.24 2.94
CA MET A 101 -9.43 -9.73 4.19
C MET A 101 -8.73 -10.86 4.92
N LYS A 102 -7.40 -10.73 5.07
CA LYS A 102 -6.59 -11.66 5.86
C LYS A 102 -6.32 -10.99 7.19
N VAL A 103 -6.79 -11.59 8.27
CA VAL A 103 -6.21 -11.38 9.60
C VAL A 103 -4.99 -12.27 9.66
N ALA A 104 -3.81 -11.69 9.82
CA ALA A 104 -2.56 -12.46 9.87
C ALA A 104 -2.56 -13.36 11.09
N ASP A 105 -2.07 -14.57 10.91
CA ASP A 105 -1.74 -15.46 12.03
C ASP A 105 -0.49 -14.91 12.73
N LEU A 106 -0.70 -14.25 13.87
CA LEU A 106 0.39 -13.68 14.68
C LEU A 106 1.25 -14.76 15.38
N SER A 107 0.97 -16.06 15.16
CA SER A 107 1.87 -17.13 15.59
C SER A 107 3.17 -17.16 14.77
N SER A 108 3.19 -16.56 13.59
CA SER A 108 4.41 -16.33 12.80
C SER A 108 5.29 -15.27 13.48
N LYS A 109 6.41 -15.72 14.04
CA LYS A 109 7.39 -14.82 14.66
C LYS A 109 7.97 -13.77 13.69
N GLU A 110 8.00 -14.07 12.41
CA GLU A 110 8.55 -13.20 11.37
C GLU A 110 7.70 -11.95 11.16
N GLU A 111 6.38 -12.07 11.19
CA GLU A 111 5.43 -10.96 11.04
C GLU A 111 5.51 -9.92 12.17
N ILE A 112 5.87 -10.36 13.39
CA ILE A 112 6.00 -9.50 14.57
C ILE A 112 7.42 -8.93 14.68
N ALA A 113 8.44 -9.70 14.25
CA ALA A 113 9.84 -9.34 14.39
C ALA A 113 10.17 -7.97 13.75
N ILE A 114 9.52 -7.65 12.64
CA ILE A 114 9.70 -6.35 11.94
C ILE A 114 9.38 -5.17 12.87
N PHE A 115 8.28 -5.26 13.62
CA PHE A 115 7.87 -4.19 14.54
C PHE A 115 8.74 -4.15 15.81
N GLU A 116 9.15 -5.32 16.33
CA GLU A 116 10.05 -5.39 17.48
C GLU A 116 11.45 -4.85 17.13
N ASN A 117 11.96 -5.19 15.95
CA ASN A 117 13.21 -4.63 15.45
C ASN A 117 13.11 -3.10 15.30
N ALA A 118 12.03 -2.60 14.69
CA ALA A 118 11.81 -1.17 14.52
C ALA A 118 11.74 -0.42 15.86
N LYS A 119 11.12 -1.00 16.91
CA LYS A 119 11.16 -0.43 18.28
C LYS A 119 12.58 -0.33 18.81
N SER A 120 13.35 -1.42 18.66
CA SER A 120 14.74 -1.45 19.12
C SER A 120 15.61 -0.45 18.38
N ASP A 121 15.45 -0.38 17.06
CA ASP A 121 16.26 0.49 16.20
C ASP A 121 15.98 1.96 16.46
N ILE A 122 14.71 2.35 16.65
CA ILE A 122 14.36 3.75 16.94
C ILE A 122 14.84 4.19 18.34
N GLN A 123 14.86 3.26 19.30
CA GLN A 123 15.42 3.52 20.63
C GLN A 123 16.95 3.68 20.58
N LEU A 124 17.64 2.86 19.78
CA LEU A 124 19.08 3.00 19.53
C LEU A 124 19.41 4.34 18.84
N ALA A 125 18.49 4.85 18.02
CA ALA A 125 18.58 6.18 17.41
C ALA A 125 18.30 7.33 18.41
N GLY A 126 18.06 7.03 19.68
CA GLY A 126 17.86 8.02 20.74
C GLY A 126 16.42 8.53 20.87
N ILE A 127 15.45 7.89 20.24
CA ILE A 127 14.03 8.23 20.35
C ILE A 127 13.37 7.36 21.42
N GLU A 128 12.86 8.00 22.48
CA GLU A 128 12.17 7.31 23.57
C GLU A 128 10.78 6.82 23.13
N LEU A 129 10.46 5.56 23.45
CA LEU A 129 9.11 4.99 23.25
C LEU A 129 8.19 5.44 24.40
N LYS A 130 7.64 6.63 24.27
CA LYS A 130 6.71 7.21 25.23
C LYS A 130 5.55 7.85 24.52
N ASN A 131 4.38 7.29 24.65
CA ASN A 131 3.17 7.94 24.15
C ASN A 131 2.54 8.85 25.21
N SER A 132 1.61 9.69 24.76
CA SER A 132 0.89 10.61 25.63
C SER A 132 -0.45 10.06 26.15
N LEU A 133 -0.78 8.82 25.81
CA LEU A 133 -2.02 8.13 26.21
C LEU A 133 -1.70 7.22 27.41
N GLU A 134 -2.42 7.38 28.50
CA GLU A 134 -2.23 6.60 29.71
C GLU A 134 -3.53 6.38 30.48
N VAL A 135 -3.56 5.35 31.31
CA VAL A 135 -4.63 5.08 32.29
C VAL A 135 -4.15 5.56 33.65
N VAL A 136 -4.90 6.46 34.27
CA VAL A 136 -4.54 7.02 35.56
C VAL A 136 -5.59 6.69 36.61
N ASP A 137 -5.13 6.24 37.78
CA ASP A 137 -5.99 6.05 38.97
C ASP A 137 -6.26 7.40 39.63
N VAL A 138 -7.52 7.75 39.82
CA VAL A 138 -7.95 9.01 40.42
C VAL A 138 -8.79 8.74 41.64
N LEU A 139 -8.32 9.18 42.78
CA LEU A 139 -9.08 9.18 44.03
C LEU A 139 -9.52 10.61 44.37
N MET A 140 -10.80 10.79 44.63
CA MET A 140 -11.39 12.08 44.96
C MET A 140 -12.10 12.01 46.32
N ASP A 141 -12.18 13.17 46.98
CA ASP A 141 -12.98 13.31 48.19
C ASP A 141 -14.47 13.14 47.87
N VAL A 142 -15.18 12.40 48.70
CA VAL A 142 -16.63 12.23 48.57
C VAL A 142 -17.30 13.58 48.88
N PRO A 143 -18.29 14.02 48.06
CA PRO A 143 -18.98 15.28 48.30
C PRO A 143 -19.71 15.29 49.66
N SER A 144 -19.75 16.43 50.28
CA SER A 144 -20.46 16.68 51.55
C SER A 144 -21.23 17.99 51.47
N LEU A 145 -21.98 18.30 52.50
CA LEU A 145 -22.68 19.59 52.59
C LEU A 145 -21.72 20.79 52.66
N ASP A 146 -20.48 20.54 53.11
CA ASP A 146 -19.40 21.56 53.16
C ASP A 146 -18.54 21.60 51.90
N ASP A 147 -18.62 20.55 51.04
CA ASP A 147 -17.92 20.49 49.74
C ASP A 147 -18.92 20.09 48.64
N THR A 148 -19.59 21.09 48.08
CA THR A 148 -20.63 20.96 47.03
C THR A 148 -20.06 21.16 45.62
N MET A 149 -18.74 20.97 45.41
CA MET A 149 -18.10 21.11 44.12
C MET A 149 -18.73 20.16 43.07
N PRO A 150 -19.03 20.66 41.86
CA PRO A 150 -19.55 19.80 40.78
C PRO A 150 -18.60 18.65 40.41
N ASP A 151 -19.13 17.54 39.95
CA ASP A 151 -18.37 16.31 39.61
C ASP A 151 -17.24 16.57 38.61
N ASN A 152 -17.49 17.33 37.56
CA ASN A 152 -16.49 17.68 36.55
C ASN A 152 -15.36 18.55 37.09
N GLU A 153 -15.65 19.49 38.00
CA GLU A 153 -14.64 20.32 38.64
C GLU A 153 -13.83 19.53 39.67
N ARG A 154 -14.49 18.58 40.38
CA ARG A 154 -13.88 17.67 41.33
C ARG A 154 -12.88 16.77 40.60
N LEU A 155 -13.27 16.16 39.48
CA LEU A 155 -12.38 15.36 38.62
C LEU A 155 -11.24 16.23 38.07
N THR A 156 -11.56 17.43 37.57
CA THR A 156 -10.55 18.36 37.05
C THR A 156 -9.50 18.73 38.11
N ARG A 157 -9.94 18.99 39.35
CA ARG A 157 -9.05 19.29 40.50
C ARG A 157 -8.12 18.10 40.79
N ALA A 158 -8.66 16.88 40.79
CA ALA A 158 -7.87 15.68 41.06
C ALA A 158 -6.83 15.43 39.94
N LEU A 159 -7.23 15.53 38.67
CA LEU A 159 -6.33 15.33 37.53
C LEU A 159 -5.24 16.39 37.44
N ARG A 160 -5.54 17.67 37.79
CA ARG A 160 -4.54 18.72 37.87
C ARG A 160 -3.44 18.44 38.91
N LYS A 161 -3.81 17.82 40.04
CA LYS A 161 -2.82 17.43 41.07
C LYS A 161 -1.93 16.30 40.56
N TYR A 162 -2.46 15.41 39.72
CA TYR A 162 -1.72 14.26 39.21
C TYR A 162 -0.56 14.68 38.28
N LEU A 163 -0.78 15.61 37.33
CA LEU A 163 0.21 15.98 36.30
C LEU A 163 0.64 17.46 36.33
N ASN A 164 0.15 18.26 37.29
CA ASN A 164 0.40 19.72 37.36
C ASN A 164 0.08 20.45 36.04
N ILE A 165 -1.04 20.10 35.38
CA ILE A 165 -1.50 20.65 34.11
C ILE A 165 -2.59 21.68 34.35
N ASN A 166 -2.53 22.78 33.60
CA ASN A 166 -3.49 23.89 33.78
C ASN A 166 -4.83 23.65 33.12
N ARG A 167 -4.87 22.93 31.98
CA ARG A 167 -6.07 22.76 31.19
C ARG A 167 -6.48 21.28 31.12
N VAL A 168 -7.67 20.96 31.65
CA VAL A 168 -8.27 19.62 31.56
C VAL A 168 -9.57 19.74 30.77
N ARG A 169 -9.70 18.92 29.73
CA ARG A 169 -10.90 18.83 28.88
C ARG A 169 -11.63 17.55 29.14
N ILE A 170 -12.87 17.67 29.61
CA ILE A 170 -13.79 16.56 29.82
C ILE A 170 -14.86 16.65 28.73
N PRO A 171 -14.87 15.77 27.71
CA PRO A 171 -15.83 15.82 26.64
C PRO A 171 -17.23 15.39 27.12
N TYR A 172 -18.24 15.76 26.34
CA TYR A 172 -19.65 15.49 26.66
C TYR A 172 -19.93 13.99 26.90
N VAL A 173 -19.26 13.11 26.15
CA VAL A 173 -19.42 11.64 26.28
C VAL A 173 -19.02 11.17 27.68
N VAL A 174 -17.89 11.66 28.20
CA VAL A 174 -17.43 11.38 29.58
C VAL A 174 -18.34 12.05 30.60
N LEU A 175 -18.70 13.31 30.38
CA LEU A 175 -19.57 14.06 31.30
C LEU A 175 -20.94 13.36 31.51
N LYS A 176 -21.49 12.71 30.48
CA LYS A 176 -22.77 11.99 30.57
C LYS A 176 -22.75 10.84 31.56
N LYS A 177 -21.65 10.10 31.65
CA LYS A 177 -21.53 8.93 32.54
C LYS A 177 -20.83 9.25 33.86
N LEU A 178 -20.19 10.42 33.95
CA LEU A 178 -19.40 10.83 35.12
C LEU A 178 -20.17 10.72 36.45
N PRO A 179 -21.41 11.22 36.62
CA PRO A 179 -22.11 11.15 37.89
C PRO A 179 -22.37 9.73 38.40
N ASP A 180 -22.71 8.83 37.49
CA ASP A 180 -23.01 7.43 37.83
C ASP A 180 -21.73 6.69 38.20
N VAL A 181 -20.69 6.75 37.35
CA VAL A 181 -19.41 6.09 37.58
C VAL A 181 -18.77 6.55 38.91
N LEU A 182 -18.82 7.85 39.24
CA LEU A 182 -18.28 8.35 40.49
C LEU A 182 -18.98 7.77 41.71
N ARG A 183 -20.30 7.73 41.70
CA ARG A 183 -21.12 7.26 42.84
C ARG A 183 -21.04 5.76 43.02
N GLU A 184 -21.09 5.00 41.94
CA GLU A 184 -20.98 3.54 41.96
C GLU A 184 -19.61 3.07 42.49
N ASN A 185 -18.56 3.88 42.29
CA ASN A 185 -17.20 3.54 42.68
C ASN A 185 -16.65 4.36 43.86
N ASN A 186 -17.54 4.97 44.66
CA ASN A 186 -17.12 5.77 45.83
C ASN A 186 -16.03 6.82 45.52
N PHE A 187 -16.13 7.49 44.36
CA PHE A 187 -15.20 8.51 43.88
C PHE A 187 -13.74 8.04 43.69
N ALA A 188 -13.55 6.71 43.52
CA ALA A 188 -12.29 6.11 43.08
C ALA A 188 -12.46 5.54 41.67
N VAL A 189 -11.77 6.10 40.67
CA VAL A 189 -12.00 5.81 39.25
C VAL A 189 -10.68 5.70 38.49
N LYS A 190 -10.74 5.09 37.32
CA LYS A 190 -9.67 5.13 36.29
C LYS A 190 -10.09 6.07 35.19
N CYS A 191 -9.17 6.91 34.74
CA CYS A 191 -9.37 7.77 33.59
C CYS A 191 -8.39 7.42 32.48
N VAL A 192 -8.88 7.27 31.25
CA VAL A 192 -8.04 7.23 30.05
C VAL A 192 -7.80 8.66 29.64
N ILE A 193 -6.54 9.10 29.65
CA ILE A 193 -6.17 10.48 29.36
C ILE A 193 -5.10 10.55 28.28
N ARG A 194 -5.09 11.67 27.55
CA ARG A 194 -3.95 12.11 26.76
C ARG A 194 -3.42 13.41 27.35
N ALA A 195 -2.18 13.37 27.79
CA ALA A 195 -1.52 14.53 28.38
C ALA A 195 -0.42 15.07 27.45
N THR A 196 -0.39 16.41 27.34
CA THR A 196 0.71 17.18 26.75
C THR A 196 1.28 18.09 27.82
N SER A 197 2.25 18.97 27.49
CA SER A 197 2.80 19.94 28.46
C SER A 197 1.76 20.85 29.12
N ASP A 198 0.70 21.22 28.39
CA ASP A 198 -0.25 22.27 28.80
C ASP A 198 -1.71 21.84 28.83
N ASP A 199 -2.04 20.71 28.23
CA ASP A 199 -3.40 20.26 27.97
C ASP A 199 -3.58 18.78 28.26
N MET A 200 -4.67 18.42 28.92
CA MET A 200 -5.09 17.05 29.18
C MET A 200 -6.49 16.83 28.63
N TYR A 201 -6.65 15.79 27.84
CA TYR A 201 -7.94 15.34 27.30
C TYR A 201 -8.33 14.02 27.96
N VAL A 202 -9.53 13.95 28.53
CA VAL A 202 -10.08 12.73 29.15
C VAL A 202 -10.90 12.02 28.09
N TYR A 203 -10.42 10.87 27.62
CA TYR A 203 -11.16 10.08 26.64
C TYR A 203 -12.29 9.26 27.25
N ASP A 204 -12.02 8.72 28.46
CA ASP A 204 -12.97 7.82 29.10
C ASP A 204 -12.78 7.76 30.62
N ILE A 205 -13.78 7.23 31.34
CA ILE A 205 -13.79 7.02 32.79
C ILE A 205 -14.41 5.67 33.12
N PHE A 206 -13.80 4.96 34.04
CA PHE A 206 -14.13 3.60 34.47
C PHE A 206 -14.10 3.50 35.99
N GLY A 207 -14.73 2.46 36.54
CA GLY A 207 -14.57 2.11 37.95
C GLY A 207 -13.13 1.70 38.26
N LYS A 208 -12.72 1.91 39.53
CA LYS A 208 -11.36 1.60 39.98
C LYS A 208 -10.95 0.15 39.71
N ASP A 209 -11.86 -0.79 39.90
CA ASP A 209 -11.60 -2.24 39.82
C ASP A 209 -11.79 -2.80 38.40
N GLU A 210 -12.18 -1.96 37.43
CA GLU A 210 -12.31 -2.37 36.03
C GLU A 210 -10.92 -2.56 35.41
N ASP A 211 -10.78 -3.63 34.62
CA ASP A 211 -9.59 -3.86 33.81
C ASP A 211 -9.73 -3.06 32.51
N VAL A 212 -8.89 -2.04 32.37
CA VAL A 212 -8.97 -1.09 31.25
C VAL A 212 -7.76 -1.31 30.34
N VAL A 213 -8.01 -1.77 29.11
CA VAL A 213 -7.00 -1.89 28.06
C VAL A 213 -7.17 -0.74 27.09
N ILE A 214 -6.07 -0.07 26.77
CA ILE A 214 -6.05 1.04 25.80
C ILE A 214 -5.45 0.61 24.47
N GLY A 215 -6.21 0.80 23.39
CA GLY A 215 -5.83 0.43 22.04
C GLY A 215 -5.41 1.60 21.18
N GLY A 216 -4.56 1.30 20.23
CA GLY A 216 -4.18 2.15 19.10
C GLY A 216 -4.29 1.41 17.80
N LEU A 217 -4.46 2.14 16.70
CA LEU A 217 -4.60 1.59 15.36
C LEU A 217 -3.62 2.28 14.41
N ALA A 218 -2.63 1.54 13.90
CA ALA A 218 -1.77 2.02 12.82
C ALA A 218 -2.28 1.50 11.49
N ILE A 219 -2.38 2.37 10.50
CA ILE A 219 -2.91 2.05 9.17
C ILE A 219 -2.02 2.65 8.09
N ASP A 220 -1.69 1.83 7.11
CA ASP A 220 -1.16 2.22 5.82
C ASP A 220 -2.28 2.15 4.77
N ILE A 221 -2.61 3.29 4.14
CA ILE A 221 -3.63 3.38 3.09
C ILE A 221 -2.93 3.51 1.74
N GLY A 222 -2.51 2.37 1.18
CA GLY A 222 -1.97 2.33 -0.17
C GLY A 222 -3.06 2.51 -1.24
N ALA A 223 -2.66 2.86 -2.46
CA ALA A 223 -3.58 2.96 -3.59
C ALA A 223 -4.30 1.63 -3.88
N THR A 224 -3.60 0.51 -3.71
CA THR A 224 -4.09 -0.83 -4.02
C THR A 224 -4.48 -1.63 -2.77
N THR A 225 -3.70 -1.54 -1.71
CA THR A 225 -3.86 -2.33 -0.49
C THR A 225 -3.91 -1.42 0.73
N VAL A 226 -4.78 -1.75 1.67
CA VAL A 226 -4.82 -1.15 3.00
C VAL A 226 -4.31 -2.19 4.01
N SER A 227 -3.36 -1.81 4.83
CA SER A 227 -2.79 -2.65 5.89
C SER A 227 -2.97 -1.99 7.25
N ALA A 228 -3.29 -2.76 8.29
CA ALA A 228 -3.55 -2.23 9.62
C ALA A 228 -3.04 -3.15 10.73
N VAL A 229 -2.64 -2.57 11.84
CA VAL A 229 -2.32 -3.27 13.09
C VAL A 229 -3.07 -2.65 14.26
N LEU A 230 -3.67 -3.49 15.08
CA LEU A 230 -4.25 -3.16 16.38
C LEU A 230 -3.20 -3.37 17.47
N ILE A 231 -3.00 -2.40 18.33
CA ILE A 231 -1.87 -2.31 19.24
C ILE A 231 -2.37 -2.08 20.67
N ASN A 232 -1.79 -2.79 21.64
CA ASN A 232 -1.87 -2.39 23.04
C ASN A 232 -0.94 -1.18 23.28
N MET A 233 -1.51 -0.04 23.62
CA MET A 233 -0.77 1.21 23.77
C MET A 233 0.11 1.28 25.03
N GLU A 234 -0.06 0.37 25.98
CA GLU A 234 0.75 0.33 27.21
C GLU A 234 2.13 -0.29 26.98
N ASN A 235 2.19 -1.34 26.16
CA ASN A 235 3.41 -2.12 25.96
C ASN A 235 3.87 -2.22 24.49
N GLY A 236 3.05 -1.75 23.55
CA GLY A 236 3.32 -1.82 22.12
C GLY A 236 3.09 -3.19 21.50
N GLU A 237 2.46 -4.12 22.21
CA GLU A 237 2.13 -5.44 21.70
C GLU A 237 1.13 -5.35 20.54
N ILE A 238 1.38 -6.08 19.45
CA ILE A 238 0.47 -6.20 18.34
C ILE A 238 -0.58 -7.24 18.67
N LEU A 239 -1.84 -6.80 18.79
CA LEU A 239 -2.97 -7.65 19.14
C LEU A 239 -3.60 -8.33 17.92
N ALA A 240 -3.60 -7.65 16.77
CA ALA A 240 -4.07 -8.18 15.50
C ALA A 240 -3.46 -7.39 14.33
N LYS A 241 -3.29 -8.06 13.18
CA LYS A 241 -2.87 -7.47 11.91
C LYS A 241 -3.85 -7.87 10.82
N SER A 242 -4.22 -6.94 9.95
CA SER A 242 -5.14 -7.19 8.84
C SER A 242 -4.67 -6.46 7.58
N SER A 243 -4.97 -7.04 6.43
CA SER A 243 -4.81 -6.38 5.13
C SER A 243 -6.02 -6.65 4.24
N ALA A 244 -6.38 -5.66 3.43
CA ALA A 244 -7.49 -5.74 2.49
C ALA A 244 -7.18 -4.93 1.23
N GLY A 245 -7.84 -5.26 0.12
CA GLY A 245 -7.82 -4.40 -1.07
C GLY A 245 -8.51 -3.07 -0.78
N ASN A 246 -7.97 -1.98 -1.30
CA ASN A 246 -8.58 -0.66 -1.17
C ASN A 246 -9.87 -0.59 -2.00
N GLY A 247 -11.02 -0.41 -1.36
CA GLY A 247 -12.33 -0.34 -2.02
C GLY A 247 -12.48 0.79 -3.05
N GLN A 248 -11.55 1.76 -3.04
CA GLN A 248 -11.52 2.83 -4.03
C GLN A 248 -11.07 2.38 -5.43
N ILE A 249 -10.46 1.20 -5.58
CA ILE A 249 -9.96 0.67 -6.87
C ILE A 249 -11.07 0.65 -7.93
N ARG A 250 -12.30 0.34 -7.54
CA ARG A 250 -13.45 0.32 -8.45
C ARG A 250 -13.80 1.68 -9.06
N PHE A 251 -13.33 2.76 -8.46
CA PHE A 251 -13.55 4.14 -8.91
C PHE A 251 -12.35 4.73 -9.65
N GLY A 252 -11.22 4.04 -9.64
CA GLY A 252 -10.00 4.43 -10.33
C GLY A 252 -8.84 3.55 -9.94
N ALA A 253 -8.13 3.00 -10.92
CA ALA A 253 -6.98 2.12 -10.69
C ALA A 253 -5.80 2.86 -10.05
N ASP A 254 -5.64 4.15 -10.36
CA ASP A 254 -4.58 5.02 -9.86
C ASP A 254 -5.12 6.27 -9.17
N VAL A 255 -4.22 7.05 -8.58
CA VAL A 255 -4.56 8.26 -7.82
C VAL A 255 -5.18 9.35 -8.69
N ILE A 256 -4.74 9.51 -9.94
CA ILE A 256 -5.25 10.55 -10.86
C ILE A 256 -6.70 10.26 -11.23
N ASN A 257 -7.01 9.01 -11.61
CA ASN A 257 -8.37 8.58 -11.92
C ASN A 257 -9.31 8.76 -10.71
N ARG A 258 -8.83 8.53 -9.48
CA ARG A 258 -9.62 8.79 -8.26
C ARG A 258 -9.85 10.27 -8.02
N ILE A 259 -8.86 11.13 -8.28
CA ILE A 259 -9.07 12.58 -8.22
C ILE A 259 -10.14 13.02 -9.21
N VAL A 260 -10.08 12.53 -10.47
CA VAL A 260 -11.10 12.82 -11.48
C VAL A 260 -12.49 12.33 -11.05
N GLU A 261 -12.58 11.12 -10.50
CA GLU A 261 -13.84 10.58 -9.98
C GLU A 261 -14.39 11.41 -8.82
N SER A 262 -13.50 11.92 -7.94
CA SER A 262 -13.91 12.75 -6.81
C SER A 262 -14.64 14.04 -7.23
N GLN A 263 -14.37 14.55 -8.44
CA GLN A 263 -14.99 15.77 -8.97
C GLN A 263 -16.41 15.56 -9.49
N LYS A 264 -16.84 14.31 -9.71
CA LYS A 264 -18.21 14.00 -10.11
C LYS A 264 -19.18 14.24 -8.95
N PRO A 265 -20.48 14.52 -9.22
CA PRO A 265 -21.47 14.69 -8.16
C PRO A 265 -21.50 13.50 -7.19
N GLY A 266 -21.19 13.76 -5.90
CA GLY A 266 -21.10 12.74 -4.87
C GLY A 266 -19.83 11.86 -4.91
N GLY A 267 -18.94 12.06 -5.88
CA GLY A 267 -17.72 11.26 -6.08
C GLY A 267 -16.76 11.30 -4.88
N GLN A 268 -16.56 12.48 -4.30
CA GLN A 268 -15.74 12.65 -3.08
C GLN A 268 -16.25 11.76 -1.93
N LYS A 269 -17.55 11.77 -1.68
CA LYS A 269 -18.16 10.96 -0.60
C LYS A 269 -18.10 9.46 -0.90
N LYS A 270 -18.30 9.06 -2.14
CA LYS A 270 -18.18 7.66 -2.57
C LYS A 270 -16.78 7.11 -2.31
N LEU A 271 -15.74 7.87 -2.66
CA LEU A 271 -14.35 7.48 -2.42
C LEU A 271 -14.02 7.41 -0.93
N GLN A 272 -14.48 8.37 -0.13
CA GLN A 272 -14.33 8.34 1.31
C GLN A 272 -15.04 7.14 1.93
N ASP A 273 -16.29 6.86 1.56
CA ASP A 273 -17.04 5.72 2.07
C ASP A 273 -16.41 4.38 1.66
N ALA A 274 -15.88 4.29 0.45
CA ALA A 274 -15.19 3.09 -0.03
C ALA A 274 -13.96 2.74 0.81
N VAL A 275 -13.13 3.72 1.16
CA VAL A 275 -11.94 3.45 1.99
C VAL A 275 -12.30 3.27 3.46
N ILE A 276 -13.25 4.04 4.00
CA ILE A 276 -13.56 4.00 5.44
C ILE A 276 -14.60 2.94 5.76
N LYS A 277 -15.81 3.04 5.18
CA LYS A 277 -16.93 2.17 5.57
C LYS A 277 -16.80 0.76 5.01
N GLU A 278 -16.23 0.63 3.82
CA GLU A 278 -16.19 -0.65 3.12
C GLU A 278 -14.85 -1.37 3.27
N THR A 279 -13.77 -0.66 3.65
CA THR A 279 -12.44 -1.24 3.83
C THR A 279 -11.99 -1.18 5.29
N ILE A 280 -11.76 0.02 5.84
CA ILE A 280 -11.15 0.19 7.17
C ILE A 280 -12.08 -0.31 8.30
N ASN A 281 -13.36 0.09 8.30
CA ASN A 281 -14.27 -0.32 9.37
C ASN A 281 -14.49 -1.85 9.44
N PRO A 282 -14.66 -2.59 8.33
CA PRO A 282 -14.63 -4.04 8.34
C PRO A 282 -13.32 -4.64 8.87
N MET A 283 -12.16 -4.09 8.50
CA MET A 283 -10.86 -4.54 9.03
C MET A 283 -10.78 -4.35 10.55
N ILE A 284 -11.21 -3.18 11.06
CA ILE A 284 -11.27 -2.91 12.51
C ILE A 284 -12.16 -3.94 13.20
N HIS A 285 -13.34 -4.20 12.65
CA HIS A 285 -14.29 -5.15 13.23
C HIS A 285 -13.69 -6.56 13.35
N GLU A 286 -13.06 -7.06 12.28
CA GLU A 286 -12.46 -8.39 12.29
C GLU A 286 -11.22 -8.46 13.20
N MET A 287 -10.36 -7.44 13.25
CA MET A 287 -9.24 -7.39 14.18
C MET A 287 -9.69 -7.37 15.63
N CYS A 288 -10.69 -6.54 15.97
CA CYS A 288 -11.26 -6.47 17.31
C CYS A 288 -11.91 -7.78 17.72
N LYS A 289 -12.62 -8.45 16.80
CA LYS A 289 -13.21 -9.76 17.02
C LYS A 289 -12.14 -10.84 17.28
N SER A 290 -11.11 -10.88 16.45
CA SER A 290 -9.99 -11.82 16.59
C SER A 290 -9.25 -11.64 17.90
N ALA A 291 -8.92 -10.40 18.26
CA ALA A 291 -8.23 -10.04 19.49
C ALA A 291 -9.13 -10.03 20.73
N LYS A 292 -10.45 -10.20 20.57
CA LYS A 292 -11.47 -9.98 21.63
C LYS A 292 -11.32 -8.61 22.31
N PHE A 293 -11.01 -7.60 21.52
CA PHE A 293 -10.74 -6.23 21.98
C PHE A 293 -11.95 -5.32 21.70
N PRO A 294 -12.40 -4.51 22.67
CA PRO A 294 -13.52 -3.59 22.45
C PRO A 294 -13.07 -2.40 21.57
N LYS A 295 -13.72 -2.21 20.43
CA LYS A 295 -13.37 -1.14 19.47
C LYS A 295 -13.45 0.27 20.08
N ASP A 296 -14.35 0.49 21.04
CA ASP A 296 -14.51 1.78 21.71
C ASP A 296 -13.33 2.10 22.67
N HIS A 297 -12.45 1.14 22.92
CA HIS A 297 -11.18 1.33 23.64
C HIS A 297 -9.99 1.64 22.72
N ILE A 298 -10.22 1.84 21.43
CA ILE A 298 -9.21 2.37 20.49
C ILE A 298 -9.30 3.91 20.54
N TYR A 299 -8.35 4.55 21.20
CA TYR A 299 -8.37 5.98 21.48
C TYR A 299 -7.45 6.81 20.58
N ARG A 300 -6.58 6.16 19.82
CA ARG A 300 -5.70 6.81 18.86
C ARG A 300 -5.58 5.98 17.59
N MET A 301 -5.46 6.67 16.48
CA MET A 301 -5.20 6.08 15.18
C MET A 301 -4.09 6.88 14.48
N CYS A 302 -3.16 6.20 13.82
CA CYS A 302 -2.17 6.83 12.94
C CYS A 302 -2.35 6.32 11.53
N VAL A 303 -2.47 7.24 10.58
CA VAL A 303 -2.61 6.95 9.14
C VAL A 303 -1.34 7.40 8.45
N ALA A 304 -0.68 6.46 7.76
CA ALA A 304 0.34 6.75 6.78
C ALA A 304 -0.23 6.45 5.39
N SER A 305 -0.07 7.37 4.46
CA SER A 305 -0.53 7.21 3.07
C SER A 305 -0.01 8.32 2.19
N ASN A 306 -0.08 8.14 0.87
CA ASN A 306 0.27 9.21 -0.05
C ASN A 306 -0.69 10.40 0.07
N THR A 307 -0.26 11.56 -0.43
CA THR A 307 -1.00 12.83 -0.27
C THR A 307 -2.42 12.75 -0.81
N THR A 308 -2.64 12.07 -1.94
CA THR A 308 -3.99 11.91 -2.53
C THR A 308 -4.88 11.08 -1.62
N MET A 309 -4.38 9.94 -1.13
CA MET A 309 -5.17 9.08 -0.23
C MET A 309 -5.50 9.79 1.08
N ASN A 310 -4.58 10.62 1.61
CA ASN A 310 -4.82 11.46 2.77
C ASN A 310 -6.00 12.42 2.55
N HIS A 311 -6.06 13.08 1.38
CA HIS A 311 -7.18 13.97 1.04
C HIS A 311 -8.51 13.22 0.88
N LEU A 312 -8.49 12.09 0.17
CA LEU A 312 -9.69 11.27 -0.04
C LEU A 312 -10.22 10.64 1.25
N PHE A 313 -9.32 10.20 2.14
CA PHE A 313 -9.68 9.71 3.48
C PHE A 313 -10.32 10.81 4.34
N ALA A 314 -9.70 11.98 4.35
CA ALA A 314 -10.22 13.14 5.11
C ALA A 314 -11.48 13.77 4.47
N GLY A 315 -11.88 13.35 3.27
CA GLY A 315 -13.02 13.95 2.55
C GLY A 315 -12.74 15.36 2.03
N ILE A 316 -11.46 15.69 1.79
CA ILE A 316 -11.00 17.00 1.32
C ILE A 316 -10.76 16.95 -0.19
N ASN A 317 -11.09 18.04 -0.89
CA ASN A 317 -10.91 18.12 -2.34
C ASN A 317 -9.44 17.90 -2.75
N ALA A 318 -9.21 16.89 -3.58
CA ALA A 318 -7.89 16.49 -4.07
C ALA A 318 -7.54 17.06 -5.45
N ASP A 319 -8.46 17.78 -6.13
CA ASP A 319 -8.23 18.29 -7.49
C ASP A 319 -6.98 19.18 -7.62
N PRO A 320 -6.64 20.05 -6.64
CA PRO A 320 -5.42 20.86 -6.70
C PRO A 320 -4.13 20.06 -6.74
N LEU A 321 -4.15 18.78 -6.35
CA LEU A 321 -2.95 17.93 -6.38
C LEU A 321 -2.48 17.59 -7.80
N ARG A 322 -3.41 17.54 -8.78
CA ARG A 322 -3.11 17.20 -10.18
C ARG A 322 -3.06 18.40 -11.13
N THR A 323 -3.35 19.59 -10.61
CA THR A 323 -3.37 20.83 -11.40
C THR A 323 -2.27 21.77 -10.94
N GLU A 324 -1.48 22.28 -11.90
CA GLU A 324 -0.42 23.24 -11.59
C GLU A 324 -0.97 24.46 -10.83
N PRO A 325 -0.34 24.92 -9.74
CA PRO A 325 1.00 24.59 -9.25
C PRO A 325 1.10 23.41 -8.27
N TYR A 326 0.17 22.44 -8.26
CA TYR A 326 0.21 21.20 -7.49
C TYR A 326 0.25 21.41 -5.97
N ILE A 327 -0.69 22.16 -5.42
CA ILE A 327 -0.68 22.54 -4.00
C ILE A 327 -1.70 21.73 -3.18
N PRO A 328 -1.24 20.90 -2.22
CA PRO A 328 -2.12 20.20 -1.28
C PRO A 328 -2.90 21.16 -0.38
N ALA A 329 -4.09 20.76 0.06
CA ALA A 329 -4.85 21.53 1.04
C ALA A 329 -4.18 21.52 2.43
N PHE A 330 -3.40 20.50 2.74
CA PHE A 330 -2.67 20.37 4.00
C PHE A 330 -1.44 19.46 3.85
N PHE A 331 -0.41 19.73 4.63
CA PHE A 331 0.69 18.81 4.87
C PHE A 331 0.51 18.03 6.17
N LYS A 332 -0.14 18.63 7.16
CA LYS A 332 -0.47 18.01 8.44
C LYS A 332 -1.83 18.45 8.93
N THR A 333 -2.50 17.60 9.69
CA THR A 333 -3.74 17.94 10.41
C THR A 333 -3.45 18.18 11.87
N ASN A 334 -4.12 19.15 12.48
CA ASN A 334 -3.94 19.49 13.90
C ASN A 334 -4.99 18.84 14.81
N SER A 335 -6.18 18.60 14.30
CA SER A 335 -7.28 18.01 15.03
C SER A 335 -8.20 17.27 14.06
N LEU A 336 -8.10 15.96 14.06
CA LEU A 336 -8.98 15.08 13.32
C LEU A 336 -9.43 13.96 14.25
N PHE A 337 -10.72 13.75 14.37
CA PHE A 337 -11.31 12.73 15.21
C PHE A 337 -11.98 11.64 14.38
N ALA A 338 -12.11 10.45 14.94
CA ALA A 338 -12.76 9.33 14.28
C ALA A 338 -14.20 9.65 13.83
N SER A 339 -14.92 10.43 14.63
CA SER A 339 -16.27 10.90 14.31
C SER A 339 -16.34 11.84 13.10
N ASP A 340 -15.28 12.60 12.81
CA ASP A 340 -15.27 13.56 11.70
C ASP A 340 -15.29 12.85 10.35
N VAL A 341 -14.64 11.70 10.26
CA VAL A 341 -14.49 10.94 9.02
C VAL A 341 -15.35 9.68 8.96
N GLY A 342 -15.84 9.20 10.11
CA GLY A 342 -16.72 8.02 10.20
C GLY A 342 -15.97 6.70 10.39
N VAL A 343 -14.79 6.72 11.00
CA VAL A 343 -14.07 5.53 11.44
C VAL A 343 -14.75 4.97 12.70
N ASP A 344 -15.01 3.66 12.72
CA ASP A 344 -15.80 2.99 13.76
C ASP A 344 -14.93 2.49 14.92
N ILE A 345 -14.36 3.44 15.65
CA ILE A 345 -13.62 3.28 16.92
C ILE A 345 -14.20 4.25 17.95
N ASN A 346 -13.52 4.50 19.07
CA ASN A 346 -13.94 5.56 20.00
C ASN A 346 -14.17 6.87 19.23
N LYS A 347 -15.33 7.49 19.39
CA LYS A 347 -15.74 8.66 18.60
C LYS A 347 -14.81 9.86 18.76
N ASP A 348 -14.25 10.00 19.95
CA ASP A 348 -13.31 11.06 20.29
C ASP A 348 -11.83 10.62 20.09
N ALA A 349 -11.60 9.43 19.49
CA ALA A 349 -10.28 8.97 19.15
C ALA A 349 -9.60 9.96 18.19
N HIS A 350 -8.39 10.37 18.56
CA HIS A 350 -7.61 11.29 17.74
C HIS A 350 -6.91 10.56 16.61
N ILE A 351 -7.09 11.06 15.40
CA ILE A 351 -6.42 10.54 14.20
C ILE A 351 -5.21 11.41 13.89
N ILE A 352 -4.03 10.80 13.93
CA ILE A 352 -2.77 11.38 13.46
C ILE A 352 -2.63 10.99 12.00
N MET A 353 -2.35 11.94 11.14
CA MET A 353 -1.93 11.68 9.77
C MET A 353 -0.44 11.97 9.67
N ALA A 354 0.34 10.99 9.21
CA ALA A 354 1.74 11.21 8.91
C ALA A 354 1.86 12.36 7.90
N PRO A 355 2.79 13.30 8.10
CA PRO A 355 2.82 14.55 7.33
C PRO A 355 3.17 14.31 5.87
N ASN A 356 2.53 15.03 4.97
CA ASN A 356 2.88 15.08 3.55
C ASN A 356 4.04 16.05 3.33
N ILE A 357 4.74 15.93 2.20
CA ILE A 357 5.84 16.80 1.78
C ILE A 357 5.46 17.55 0.50
N GLY A 358 4.81 16.88 -0.43
CA GLY A 358 4.40 17.41 -1.72
C GLY A 358 3.12 16.76 -2.21
N SER A 359 2.71 17.05 -3.45
CA SER A 359 1.51 16.48 -4.03
C SER A 359 1.60 14.97 -4.26
N TYR A 360 2.80 14.45 -4.51
CA TYR A 360 3.04 13.05 -4.82
C TYR A 360 3.93 12.34 -3.80
N VAL A 361 4.46 13.05 -2.80
CA VAL A 361 5.21 12.46 -1.68
C VAL A 361 4.45 12.72 -0.39
N GLY A 362 3.95 11.67 0.21
CA GLY A 362 3.00 11.73 1.32
C GLY A 362 3.53 11.21 2.65
N GLY A 363 2.58 10.96 3.53
CA GLY A 363 2.83 10.45 4.88
C GLY A 363 3.39 9.02 4.92
N ASP A 364 3.20 8.23 3.87
CA ASP A 364 3.84 6.93 3.67
C ASP A 364 5.38 7.08 3.67
N ILE A 365 5.88 8.07 2.92
CA ILE A 365 7.32 8.32 2.77
C ILE A 365 7.92 8.96 4.01
N THR A 366 7.23 9.86 4.68
CA THR A 366 7.74 10.43 5.94
C THR A 366 7.78 9.39 7.05
N ALA A 367 6.78 8.51 7.12
CA ALA A 367 6.77 7.37 8.03
C ALA A 367 7.88 6.37 7.68
N GLY A 368 8.07 6.06 6.39
CA GLY A 368 9.16 5.20 5.91
C GLY A 368 10.55 5.80 6.17
N THR A 369 10.71 7.10 6.01
CA THR A 369 11.97 7.81 6.32
C THR A 369 12.29 7.71 7.83
N LEU A 370 11.29 7.77 8.71
CA LEU A 370 11.51 7.52 10.14
C LEU A 370 12.11 6.14 10.38
N VAL A 371 11.58 5.11 9.71
CA VAL A 371 12.00 3.70 9.86
C VAL A 371 13.38 3.46 9.27
N SER A 372 13.68 4.01 8.08
CA SER A 372 14.98 3.84 7.41
C SER A 372 16.16 4.44 8.17
N GLN A 373 15.89 5.42 9.03
CA GLN A 373 16.88 6.15 9.84
C GLN A 373 18.00 6.85 9.04
N ILE A 374 17.80 7.14 7.77
CA ILE A 374 18.76 7.93 6.97
C ILE A 374 19.02 9.31 7.58
N TRP A 375 18.05 9.83 8.32
CA TRP A 375 18.12 11.10 9.05
C TRP A 375 19.07 11.09 10.27
N ASN A 376 19.53 9.92 10.68
CA ASN A 376 20.37 9.72 11.88
C ASN A 376 21.79 9.25 11.55
N ARG A 377 22.20 9.36 10.29
CA ARG A 377 23.49 8.86 9.77
C ARG A 377 24.19 9.93 8.97
N PRO A 378 25.53 10.03 9.04
CA PRO A 378 26.30 10.92 8.20
C PRO A 378 26.48 10.39 6.76
N GLU A 379 26.36 9.06 6.56
CA GLU A 379 26.51 8.37 5.27
C GLU A 379 25.33 8.71 4.36
N PHE A 380 25.60 8.89 3.06
CA PHE A 380 24.57 9.15 2.06
C PHE A 380 23.78 7.89 1.75
N SER A 381 22.51 7.94 2.02
CA SER A 381 21.63 6.79 1.81
C SER A 381 20.48 7.13 0.87
N LEU A 382 20.02 6.12 0.16
CA LEU A 382 18.84 6.18 -0.69
C LEU A 382 17.74 5.30 -0.09
N PHE A 383 16.57 5.88 0.17
CA PHE A 383 15.37 5.16 0.53
C PHE A 383 14.41 5.12 -0.66
N ILE A 384 13.92 3.94 -1.01
CA ILE A 384 13.02 3.70 -2.14
C ILE A 384 11.80 2.94 -1.61
N ASP A 385 10.62 3.50 -1.77
CA ASP A 385 9.36 2.77 -1.59
C ASP A 385 8.82 2.35 -2.96
N LEU A 386 8.63 1.03 -3.12
CA LEU A 386 8.17 0.41 -4.36
C LEU A 386 6.69 0.03 -4.24
N GLY A 387 5.84 0.85 -4.77
CA GLY A 387 4.43 0.60 -4.94
C GLY A 387 3.98 0.78 -6.40
N THR A 388 2.74 1.21 -6.59
CA THR A 388 2.23 1.65 -7.90
C THR A 388 3.00 2.88 -8.42
N ASN A 389 3.49 3.73 -7.51
CA ASN A 389 4.50 4.74 -7.79
C ASN A 389 5.83 4.28 -7.19
N GLY A 390 6.92 4.92 -7.61
CA GLY A 390 8.21 4.84 -6.95
C GLY A 390 8.46 6.16 -6.23
N GLU A 391 8.51 6.14 -4.93
CA GLU A 391 8.86 7.30 -4.12
C GLU A 391 10.27 7.12 -3.57
N LEU A 392 11.06 8.19 -3.63
CA LEU A 392 12.48 8.16 -3.27
C LEU A 392 12.83 9.27 -2.28
N VAL A 393 13.75 8.94 -1.37
CA VAL A 393 14.41 9.92 -0.51
C VAL A 393 15.91 9.67 -0.55
N PHE A 394 16.70 10.69 -0.86
CA PHE A 394 18.16 10.65 -0.83
C PHE A 394 18.68 11.71 0.15
N GLY A 395 19.68 11.35 0.91
CA GLY A 395 20.37 12.26 1.82
C GLY A 395 21.00 11.57 3.02
N ASN A 396 21.14 12.33 4.09
CA ASN A 396 21.73 11.90 5.35
C ASN A 396 21.18 12.76 6.52
N SER A 397 21.91 12.80 7.64
CA SER A 397 21.55 13.63 8.80
C SER A 397 21.53 15.15 8.51
N ASP A 398 22.23 15.62 7.51
CA ASP A 398 22.40 17.05 7.22
C ASP A 398 21.35 17.59 6.25
N PHE A 399 20.95 16.78 5.27
CA PHE A 399 19.89 17.14 4.33
C PHE A 399 19.17 15.90 3.79
N MET A 400 17.94 16.07 3.35
CA MET A 400 17.17 15.06 2.62
C MET A 400 16.39 15.70 1.47
N MET A 401 16.38 15.02 0.34
CA MET A 401 15.59 15.36 -0.83
C MET A 401 14.70 14.20 -1.21
N SER A 402 13.47 14.48 -1.62
CA SER A 402 12.49 13.48 -2.04
C SER A 402 11.92 13.79 -3.40
N CYS A 403 11.56 12.75 -4.13
CA CYS A 403 10.79 12.84 -5.36
C CYS A 403 9.86 11.63 -5.51
N ALA A 404 8.94 11.71 -6.45
CA ALA A 404 8.08 10.60 -6.85
C ALA A 404 8.16 10.40 -8.35
N CYS A 405 8.19 9.14 -8.79
CA CYS A 405 8.12 8.77 -10.19
C CYS A 405 6.92 7.86 -10.46
N SER A 406 6.36 7.95 -11.66
CA SER A 406 5.24 7.12 -12.10
C SER A 406 5.76 5.82 -12.69
N ALA A 407 6.05 4.83 -11.84
CA ALA A 407 6.51 3.51 -12.27
C ALA A 407 5.38 2.68 -12.92
N GLY A 408 4.13 2.95 -12.57
CA GLY A 408 2.98 2.18 -13.01
C GLY A 408 2.84 0.84 -12.30
N PRO A 409 1.80 0.06 -12.62
CA PRO A 409 1.46 -1.17 -11.89
C PRO A 409 2.28 -2.40 -12.32
N ALA A 410 3.29 -2.26 -13.19
CA ALA A 410 4.04 -3.39 -13.74
C ALA A 410 4.71 -4.24 -12.65
N PHE A 411 5.22 -3.60 -11.59
CA PHE A 411 5.82 -4.31 -10.44
C PHE A 411 4.79 -5.09 -9.60
N GLU A 412 3.50 -4.75 -9.69
CA GLU A 412 2.41 -5.49 -9.05
C GLU A 412 1.79 -6.53 -10.00
N GLY A 413 2.41 -6.76 -11.18
CA GLY A 413 1.90 -7.63 -12.25
C GLY A 413 0.80 -6.99 -13.10
N GLY A 414 0.53 -5.70 -12.94
CA GLY A 414 -0.33 -4.92 -13.82
C GLY A 414 0.38 -4.64 -15.15
N ASP A 415 -0.39 -4.48 -16.23
CA ASP A 415 0.12 -4.24 -17.59
C ASP A 415 1.08 -5.32 -18.14
N ILE A 416 1.14 -6.48 -17.48
CA ILE A 416 1.88 -7.68 -17.89
C ILE A 416 0.87 -8.80 -18.18
N SER A 417 0.97 -9.41 -19.35
CA SER A 417 -0.02 -10.38 -19.87
C SER A 417 -0.28 -11.56 -18.94
N CYS A 418 0.76 -12.12 -18.33
CA CYS A 418 0.69 -13.17 -17.32
C CYS A 418 1.02 -12.67 -15.91
N GLY A 419 0.98 -11.33 -15.70
CA GLY A 419 1.26 -10.72 -14.41
C GLY A 419 0.16 -10.99 -13.39
N MET A 420 0.54 -11.19 -12.14
CA MET A 420 -0.36 -11.38 -11.01
C MET A 420 0.30 -10.97 -9.70
N ARG A 421 -0.49 -10.83 -8.63
CA ARG A 421 0.06 -10.65 -7.30
C ARG A 421 0.74 -11.93 -6.79
N ALA A 422 1.63 -11.79 -5.81
CA ALA A 422 2.28 -12.92 -5.12
C ALA A 422 1.23 -13.72 -4.31
N THR A 423 0.47 -14.57 -5.01
CA THR A 423 -0.53 -15.49 -4.47
C THR A 423 -0.30 -16.86 -5.06
N ASP A 424 -1.02 -17.87 -4.57
CA ASP A 424 -0.85 -19.27 -5.02
C ASP A 424 -0.83 -19.39 -6.55
N GLY A 425 0.18 -20.06 -7.08
CA GLY A 425 0.43 -20.21 -8.50
C GLY A 425 1.28 -19.13 -9.16
N ALA A 426 1.66 -18.07 -8.44
CA ALA A 426 2.56 -17.05 -8.95
C ALA A 426 4.01 -17.56 -8.98
N ILE A 427 4.70 -17.41 -10.10
CA ILE A 427 6.15 -17.60 -10.19
C ILE A 427 6.78 -16.40 -9.48
N GLU A 428 7.52 -16.64 -8.39
CA GLU A 428 8.16 -15.62 -7.56
C GLU A 428 9.68 -15.51 -7.79
N ALA A 429 10.32 -16.56 -8.30
CA ALA A 429 11.72 -16.58 -8.67
C ALA A 429 11.95 -17.45 -9.91
N CYS A 430 12.94 -17.11 -10.73
CA CYS A 430 13.25 -17.85 -11.94
C CYS A 430 14.75 -17.77 -12.24
N THR A 431 15.31 -18.88 -12.74
CA THR A 431 16.61 -18.96 -13.40
C THR A 431 16.44 -19.61 -14.75
N ILE A 432 17.28 -19.28 -15.72
CA ILE A 432 17.23 -19.80 -17.10
C ILE A 432 18.57 -20.40 -17.47
N ASP A 433 18.57 -21.66 -17.90
CA ASP A 433 19.77 -22.28 -18.45
C ASP A 433 20.14 -21.63 -19.80
N LYS A 434 21.36 -21.11 -19.91
CA LYS A 434 21.81 -20.34 -21.07
C LYS A 434 21.81 -21.14 -22.38
N GLU A 435 22.14 -22.44 -22.33
CA GLU A 435 22.28 -23.26 -23.53
C GLU A 435 20.95 -23.80 -24.00
N THR A 436 20.19 -24.40 -23.09
CA THR A 436 18.91 -25.04 -23.39
C THR A 436 17.72 -24.09 -23.40
N MET A 437 17.87 -22.93 -22.77
CA MET A 437 16.81 -21.94 -22.49
C MET A 437 15.65 -22.53 -21.67
N GLU A 438 15.90 -23.57 -20.87
CA GLU A 438 14.88 -24.14 -19.98
C GLU A 438 14.82 -23.36 -18.67
N PRO A 439 13.62 -22.94 -18.23
CA PRO A 439 13.46 -22.22 -16.97
C PRO A 439 13.37 -23.19 -15.79
N THR A 440 13.93 -22.76 -14.66
CA THR A 440 13.66 -23.31 -13.34
C THR A 440 13.06 -22.21 -12.49
N TYR A 441 11.90 -22.47 -11.88
CA TYR A 441 11.16 -21.43 -11.17
C TYR A 441 10.62 -21.92 -9.83
N LYS A 442 10.44 -20.98 -8.91
CA LYS A 442 9.77 -21.16 -7.62
C LYS A 442 8.38 -20.56 -7.68
N ILE A 443 7.40 -21.29 -7.15
CA ILE A 443 5.98 -20.92 -7.18
C ILE A 443 5.49 -20.66 -5.77
N VAL A 444 4.71 -19.60 -5.59
CA VAL A 444 4.00 -19.33 -4.34
C VAL A 444 2.90 -20.36 -4.15
N GLY A 445 2.80 -20.95 -2.94
CA GLY A 445 1.78 -21.93 -2.57
C GLY A 445 2.33 -23.26 -2.12
N ASP A 446 1.45 -24.23 -1.94
CA ASP A 446 1.79 -25.57 -1.47
C ASP A 446 2.60 -26.38 -2.50
N PRO A 447 3.39 -27.38 -2.06
CA PRO A 447 4.08 -28.27 -2.98
C PRO A 447 3.14 -28.93 -3.99
N GLY A 448 3.43 -28.75 -5.29
CA GLY A 448 2.60 -29.26 -6.39
C GLY A 448 1.65 -28.24 -6.99
N THR A 449 1.61 -27.01 -6.49
CA THR A 449 0.91 -25.89 -7.13
C THR A 449 1.48 -25.67 -8.52
N LYS A 450 0.61 -25.58 -9.53
CA LYS A 450 1.01 -25.30 -10.91
C LYS A 450 1.21 -23.81 -11.15
N PRO A 451 2.14 -23.41 -12.03
CA PRO A 451 2.34 -21.99 -12.36
C PRO A 451 1.13 -21.45 -13.11
N VAL A 452 0.72 -20.24 -12.74
CA VAL A 452 -0.47 -19.55 -13.26
C VAL A 452 -0.09 -18.22 -13.89
N GLY A 453 0.96 -17.57 -13.38
CA GLY A 453 1.46 -16.29 -13.86
C GLY A 453 2.72 -15.88 -13.10
N LEU A 454 3.11 -14.61 -13.24
CA LEU A 454 4.32 -14.04 -12.67
C LEU A 454 3.96 -12.94 -11.67
N CYS A 455 4.52 -12.98 -10.47
CA CYS A 455 4.47 -11.80 -9.60
C CYS A 455 5.66 -10.87 -9.88
N GLY A 456 5.68 -9.70 -9.24
CA GLY A 456 6.67 -8.66 -9.51
C GLY A 456 8.12 -9.14 -9.41
N SER A 457 8.47 -9.91 -8.36
CA SER A 457 9.81 -10.49 -8.20
C SER A 457 10.14 -11.48 -9.32
N GLY A 458 9.19 -12.35 -9.68
CA GLY A 458 9.36 -13.29 -10.79
C GLY A 458 9.56 -12.61 -12.14
N ILE A 459 8.90 -11.47 -12.39
CA ILE A 459 9.09 -10.67 -13.61
C ILE A 459 10.51 -10.11 -13.66
N ILE A 460 11.01 -9.57 -12.54
CA ILE A 460 12.38 -9.05 -12.42
C ILE A 460 13.39 -10.16 -12.75
N ASP A 461 13.22 -11.33 -12.12
CA ASP A 461 14.12 -12.47 -12.34
C ASP A 461 14.10 -12.94 -13.79
N VAL A 462 12.91 -13.13 -14.36
CA VAL A 462 12.79 -13.59 -15.77
C VAL A 462 13.44 -12.62 -16.74
N ILE A 463 13.21 -11.30 -16.61
CA ILE A 463 13.80 -10.31 -17.52
C ILE A 463 15.33 -10.24 -17.34
N SER A 464 15.81 -10.30 -16.10
CA SER A 464 17.24 -10.36 -15.80
C SER A 464 17.90 -11.59 -16.46
N GLU A 465 17.35 -12.77 -16.24
CA GLU A 465 17.88 -14.02 -16.78
C GLU A 465 17.85 -14.04 -18.32
N LEU A 466 16.76 -13.57 -18.93
CA LEU A 466 16.67 -13.44 -20.39
C LEU A 466 17.77 -12.54 -20.97
N TYR A 467 18.09 -11.45 -20.26
CA TYR A 467 19.14 -10.51 -20.67
C TYR A 467 20.54 -11.10 -20.45
N ILE A 468 20.84 -11.59 -19.25
CA ILE A 468 22.14 -12.16 -18.90
C ILE A 468 22.48 -13.38 -19.75
N CYS A 469 21.47 -14.22 -20.08
CA CYS A 469 21.66 -15.36 -20.99
C CYS A 469 21.73 -14.98 -22.48
N GLY A 470 21.63 -13.69 -22.83
CA GLY A 470 21.68 -13.21 -24.20
C GLY A 470 20.51 -13.70 -25.05
N ILE A 471 19.34 -13.92 -24.44
CA ILE A 471 18.11 -14.32 -25.14
C ILE A 471 17.39 -13.07 -25.66
N ILE A 472 17.46 -11.97 -24.92
CA ILE A 472 16.95 -10.66 -25.34
C ILE A 472 18.10 -9.64 -25.45
N ASN A 473 17.92 -8.65 -26.31
CA ASN A 473 18.84 -7.52 -26.43
C ASN A 473 18.50 -6.40 -25.40
N PRO A 474 19.31 -5.33 -25.28
CA PRO A 474 19.04 -4.22 -24.37
C PRO A 474 17.68 -3.52 -24.53
N LYS A 475 17.01 -3.70 -25.67
CA LYS A 475 15.65 -3.19 -25.93
C LYS A 475 14.54 -4.19 -25.58
N GLY A 476 14.90 -5.31 -24.96
CA GLY A 476 13.93 -6.36 -24.62
C GLY A 476 13.39 -7.17 -25.81
N LYS A 477 14.09 -7.15 -26.96
CA LYS A 477 13.69 -7.93 -28.14
C LYS A 477 14.40 -9.27 -28.17
N PHE A 478 13.67 -10.34 -28.48
CA PHE A 478 14.26 -11.68 -28.59
C PHE A 478 15.25 -11.73 -29.77
N ILE A 479 16.44 -12.28 -29.52
CA ILE A 479 17.53 -12.41 -30.49
C ILE A 479 17.99 -13.86 -30.67
N ARG A 480 17.38 -14.80 -29.97
CA ARG A 480 17.59 -16.25 -30.08
C ARG A 480 16.28 -16.92 -30.45
N GLU A 481 16.41 -18.07 -31.12
CA GLU A 481 15.30 -18.96 -31.48
C GLU A 481 15.42 -20.25 -30.68
N GLY A 482 14.27 -20.89 -30.40
CA GLY A 482 14.24 -22.16 -29.67
C GLY A 482 12.83 -22.60 -29.30
N LYS A 483 12.72 -23.76 -28.63
CA LYS A 483 11.44 -24.35 -28.25
C LYS A 483 10.58 -23.45 -27.35
N ARG A 484 11.22 -22.60 -26.53
CA ARG A 484 10.58 -21.69 -25.58
C ARG A 484 10.27 -20.32 -26.19
N ILE A 485 10.73 -20.04 -27.42
CA ILE A 485 10.45 -18.78 -28.12
C ILE A 485 9.31 -18.98 -29.11
N LYS A 486 8.31 -18.13 -29.03
CA LYS A 486 7.19 -18.06 -29.99
C LYS A 486 7.14 -16.65 -30.61
N HIS A 487 6.64 -16.61 -31.83
CA HIS A 487 6.30 -15.33 -32.49
C HIS A 487 4.80 -15.33 -32.86
N ASP A 488 4.18 -14.21 -32.61
CA ASP A 488 2.79 -13.99 -33.04
C ASP A 488 2.71 -13.70 -34.55
N LYS A 489 1.49 -13.51 -35.05
CA LYS A 489 1.24 -13.20 -36.46
C LYS A 489 1.83 -11.85 -36.93
N TYR A 490 2.27 -11.00 -36.01
CA TYR A 490 2.93 -9.72 -36.28
C TYR A 490 4.45 -9.77 -36.08
N GLY A 491 4.98 -10.94 -35.73
CA GLY A 491 6.40 -11.15 -35.47
C GLY A 491 6.85 -10.71 -34.08
N MET A 492 5.93 -10.45 -33.14
CA MET A 492 6.25 -10.15 -31.77
C MET A 492 6.62 -11.42 -31.02
N GLY A 493 7.79 -11.41 -30.38
CA GLY A 493 8.32 -12.55 -29.64
C GLY A 493 7.69 -12.70 -28.26
N SER A 494 7.66 -13.95 -27.77
CA SER A 494 7.37 -14.29 -26.39
C SER A 494 8.24 -15.45 -25.92
N TYR A 495 8.54 -15.50 -24.62
CA TYR A 495 9.24 -16.61 -23.98
C TYR A 495 8.27 -17.38 -23.08
N ILE A 496 8.19 -18.71 -23.25
CA ILE A 496 7.28 -19.58 -22.53
C ILE A 496 7.96 -20.13 -21.29
N LEU A 497 7.44 -19.76 -20.11
CA LEU A 497 7.87 -20.29 -18.82
C LEU A 497 7.26 -21.68 -18.53
N ALA A 498 5.96 -21.83 -18.79
CA ALA A 498 5.26 -23.10 -18.68
C ALA A 498 4.29 -23.25 -19.83
N PHE A 499 4.31 -24.42 -20.49
CA PHE A 499 3.33 -24.77 -21.51
C PHE A 499 1.94 -25.01 -20.87
N GLU A 500 0.87 -24.90 -21.64
CA GLU A 500 -0.52 -25.09 -21.18
C GLU A 500 -0.70 -26.39 -20.39
N GLU A 501 -0.02 -27.48 -20.79
CA GLU A 501 -0.10 -28.79 -20.12
C GLU A 501 0.55 -28.76 -18.71
N GLU A 502 1.57 -27.94 -18.52
CA GLU A 502 2.31 -27.76 -17.27
C GLU A 502 1.65 -26.69 -16.37
N ALA A 503 0.97 -25.73 -16.98
CA ALA A 503 0.37 -24.59 -16.31
C ALA A 503 -0.92 -24.94 -15.55
N GLY A 504 -1.23 -24.15 -14.55
CA GLY A 504 -2.54 -24.11 -13.88
C GLY A 504 -3.55 -23.19 -14.58
N SER A 505 -3.21 -22.70 -15.77
CA SER A 505 -4.01 -21.80 -16.60
C SER A 505 -4.47 -22.52 -17.88
N VAL A 506 -5.41 -21.90 -18.61
CA VAL A 506 -5.94 -22.41 -19.89
C VAL A 506 -5.08 -22.03 -21.09
N LYS A 507 -3.88 -21.55 -20.86
CA LYS A 507 -2.90 -21.14 -21.87
C LYS A 507 -1.49 -21.19 -21.27
N ASP A 508 -0.48 -21.10 -22.14
CA ASP A 508 0.91 -20.96 -21.71
C ASP A 508 1.10 -19.80 -20.74
N VAL A 509 1.98 -19.98 -19.76
CA VAL A 509 2.51 -18.87 -18.95
C VAL A 509 3.73 -18.32 -19.68
N GLU A 510 3.61 -17.12 -20.21
CA GLU A 510 4.62 -16.50 -21.07
C GLU A 510 4.86 -15.03 -20.71
N ILE A 511 6.01 -14.51 -21.11
CA ILE A 511 6.33 -13.10 -21.10
C ILE A 511 6.57 -12.64 -22.54
N THR A 512 5.87 -11.60 -22.96
CA THR A 512 5.94 -11.05 -24.32
C THR A 512 6.90 -9.87 -24.41
N GLU A 513 7.35 -9.52 -25.61
CA GLU A 513 8.11 -8.29 -25.84
C GLU A 513 7.37 -7.01 -25.42
N VAL A 514 6.02 -7.04 -25.46
CA VAL A 514 5.19 -5.92 -24.98
C VAL A 514 5.27 -5.81 -23.46
N ASP A 515 5.20 -6.95 -22.77
CA ASP A 515 5.35 -7.00 -21.31
C ASP A 515 6.72 -6.49 -20.88
N ILE A 516 7.78 -6.93 -21.58
CA ILE A 516 9.15 -6.49 -21.31
C ILE A 516 9.30 -4.99 -21.54
N ASP A 517 8.70 -4.43 -22.61
CA ASP A 517 8.74 -2.98 -22.89
C ASP A 517 8.02 -2.19 -21.80
N ASN A 518 6.84 -2.65 -21.35
CA ASN A 518 6.11 -2.03 -20.22
C ASN A 518 6.95 -2.05 -18.95
N PHE A 519 7.62 -3.17 -18.68
CA PHE A 519 8.48 -3.31 -17.51
C PHE A 519 9.76 -2.44 -17.60
N ILE A 520 10.38 -2.35 -18.78
CA ILE A 520 11.53 -1.46 -19.04
C ILE A 520 11.17 0.00 -18.75
N ARG A 521 9.97 0.44 -19.11
CA ARG A 521 9.51 1.81 -18.79
C ARG A 521 9.32 2.01 -17.30
N ALA A 522 8.74 1.03 -16.61
CA ALA A 522 8.55 1.08 -15.16
C ALA A 522 9.89 1.18 -14.40
N LYS A 523 10.86 0.31 -14.72
CA LYS A 523 12.19 0.37 -14.11
C LYS A 523 12.94 1.63 -14.51
N GLY A 524 12.73 2.08 -15.76
CA GLY A 524 13.33 3.32 -16.28
C GLY A 524 12.87 4.54 -15.50
N ALA A 525 11.59 4.61 -15.09
CA ALA A 525 11.09 5.67 -14.26
C ALA A 525 11.79 5.73 -12.89
N ILE A 526 12.06 4.58 -12.26
CA ILE A 526 12.78 4.53 -10.98
C ILE A 526 14.23 4.97 -11.15
N PHE A 527 14.96 4.37 -12.09
CA PHE A 527 16.39 4.67 -12.25
C PHE A 527 16.61 6.13 -12.70
N SER A 528 15.78 6.65 -13.61
CA SER A 528 15.86 8.05 -14.03
C SER A 528 15.57 9.03 -12.88
N ALA A 529 14.65 8.69 -11.97
CA ALA A 529 14.40 9.49 -10.78
C ALA A 529 15.62 9.53 -9.86
N ILE A 530 16.27 8.38 -9.63
CA ILE A 530 17.52 8.29 -8.86
C ILE A 530 18.59 9.17 -9.52
N ARG A 531 18.82 8.98 -10.82
CA ARG A 531 19.83 9.73 -11.57
C ARG A 531 19.57 11.24 -11.57
N THR A 532 18.32 11.63 -11.82
CA THR A 532 17.94 13.05 -11.84
C THR A 532 18.18 13.70 -10.49
N MET A 533 17.83 13.02 -9.40
CA MET A 533 18.02 13.53 -8.05
C MET A 533 19.51 13.68 -7.73
N LEU A 534 20.32 12.67 -8.00
CA LEU A 534 21.78 12.71 -7.78
C LEU A 534 22.45 13.79 -8.61
N THR A 535 22.18 13.82 -9.92
CA THR A 535 22.78 14.81 -10.84
C THR A 535 22.40 16.26 -10.46
N SER A 536 21.16 16.47 -9.99
CA SER A 536 20.71 17.81 -9.53
C SER A 536 21.45 18.29 -8.29
N LEU A 537 22.08 17.40 -7.56
CA LEU A 537 22.87 17.68 -6.35
C LEU A 537 24.39 17.60 -6.60
N ASP A 538 24.82 17.40 -7.86
CA ASP A 538 26.20 17.13 -8.23
C ASP A 538 26.79 15.86 -7.56
N PHE A 539 25.93 14.85 -7.31
CA PHE A 539 26.32 13.56 -6.76
C PHE A 539 26.44 12.50 -7.84
N ASP A 540 27.33 11.54 -7.61
CA ASP A 540 27.47 10.33 -8.42
C ASP A 540 26.88 9.12 -7.68
N VAL A 541 26.49 8.09 -8.44
CA VAL A 541 25.96 6.82 -7.90
C VAL A 541 26.91 6.15 -6.89
N SER A 542 28.24 6.27 -7.11
CA SER A 542 29.27 5.72 -6.22
C SER A 542 29.27 6.35 -4.81
N MET A 543 28.63 7.51 -4.65
CA MET A 543 28.50 8.20 -3.37
C MET A 543 27.37 7.64 -2.49
N ILE A 544 26.58 6.69 -2.99
CA ILE A 544 25.55 6.01 -2.20
C ILE A 544 26.20 4.96 -1.31
N ASP A 545 26.07 5.13 0.00
CA ASP A 545 26.59 4.20 0.98
C ASP A 545 25.63 3.04 1.24
N ASP A 546 24.33 3.33 1.39
CA ASP A 546 23.27 2.33 1.65
C ASP A 546 22.01 2.62 0.84
N VAL A 547 21.28 1.55 0.49
CA VAL A 547 19.97 1.63 -0.18
C VAL A 547 18.93 0.88 0.66
N TYR A 548 17.91 1.58 1.13
CA TYR A 548 16.79 1.02 1.88
C TYR A 548 15.61 0.83 0.93
N VAL A 549 15.17 -0.40 0.75
CA VAL A 549 14.05 -0.75 -0.14
C VAL A 549 12.84 -1.13 0.70
N ALA A 550 11.73 -0.45 0.48
CA ALA A 550 10.44 -0.74 1.11
C ALA A 550 9.38 -1.12 0.07
N GLY A 551 8.19 -1.46 0.56
CA GLY A 551 7.03 -1.81 -0.26
C GLY A 551 6.77 -3.30 -0.33
N GLY A 552 5.54 -3.66 -0.72
CA GLY A 552 5.08 -5.06 -0.70
C GLY A 552 5.78 -5.99 -1.70
N ILE A 553 6.47 -5.45 -2.69
CA ILE A 553 7.20 -6.19 -3.71
C ILE A 553 8.60 -6.56 -3.21
N GLY A 554 9.18 -5.72 -2.35
CA GLY A 554 10.58 -5.81 -1.96
C GLY A 554 10.99 -7.10 -1.24
N SER A 555 10.07 -7.78 -0.52
CA SER A 555 10.40 -9.01 0.23
C SER A 555 10.84 -10.19 -0.65
N GLY A 556 10.46 -10.18 -1.92
CA GLY A 556 10.79 -11.25 -2.87
C GLY A 556 11.81 -10.84 -3.94
N ILE A 557 12.27 -9.58 -3.97
CA ILE A 557 13.18 -9.12 -5.03
C ILE A 557 14.59 -9.69 -4.81
N ASN A 558 15.10 -10.32 -5.86
CA ASN A 558 16.53 -10.56 -5.98
C ASN A 558 17.21 -9.24 -6.36
N MET A 559 17.97 -8.64 -5.42
CA MET A 559 18.60 -7.33 -5.63
C MET A 559 19.60 -7.35 -6.78
N GLN A 560 20.34 -8.46 -6.97
CA GLN A 560 21.26 -8.59 -8.11
C GLN A 560 20.49 -8.52 -9.43
N ASN A 561 19.34 -9.21 -9.54
CA ASN A 561 18.51 -9.17 -10.74
C ASN A 561 17.94 -7.78 -10.99
N ALA A 562 17.57 -7.05 -9.94
CA ALA A 562 17.14 -5.66 -10.07
C ALA A 562 18.26 -4.71 -10.55
N VAL A 563 19.50 -4.94 -10.13
CA VAL A 563 20.69 -4.25 -10.65
C VAL A 563 20.95 -4.65 -12.10
N ASN A 564 20.89 -5.95 -12.42
CA ASN A 564 21.14 -6.47 -13.77
C ASN A 564 20.23 -5.85 -14.84
N ILE A 565 18.99 -5.59 -14.49
CA ILE A 565 18.05 -4.91 -15.42
C ILE A 565 18.19 -3.38 -15.40
N GLY A 566 19.04 -2.81 -14.55
CA GLY A 566 19.22 -1.37 -14.39
C GLY A 566 18.02 -0.68 -13.71
N MET A 567 17.35 -1.35 -12.78
CA MET A 567 16.33 -0.77 -11.92
C MET A 567 16.95 -0.03 -10.75
N PHE A 568 18.01 -0.60 -10.18
CA PHE A 568 18.80 -0.05 -9.09
C PHE A 568 20.23 0.25 -9.52
N PRO A 569 20.94 1.12 -8.80
CA PRO A 569 22.35 1.42 -9.04
C PRO A 569 23.24 0.17 -8.93
N ASP A 570 24.29 0.12 -9.76
CA ASP A 570 25.30 -0.94 -9.69
C ASP A 570 26.28 -0.66 -8.54
N ILE A 571 25.87 -1.02 -7.34
CA ILE A 571 26.65 -0.95 -6.10
C ILE A 571 26.65 -2.33 -5.43
N PRO A 572 27.58 -2.60 -4.48
CA PRO A 572 27.64 -3.88 -3.77
C PRO A 572 26.30 -4.27 -3.13
N ILE A 573 25.90 -5.53 -3.31
CA ILE A 573 24.58 -6.03 -2.90
C ILE A 573 24.37 -5.96 -1.37
N GLU A 574 25.44 -6.08 -0.60
CA GLU A 574 25.42 -5.93 0.86
C GLU A 574 24.99 -4.54 1.36
N LYS A 575 24.97 -3.54 0.47
CA LYS A 575 24.46 -2.18 0.75
C LYS A 575 22.96 -2.05 0.61
N PHE A 576 22.28 -3.08 0.11
CA PHE A 576 20.83 -3.08 -0.03
C PHE A 576 20.15 -3.69 1.20
N HIS A 577 19.22 -2.96 1.78
CA HIS A 577 18.49 -3.35 2.98
C HIS A 577 16.98 -3.34 2.70
N TYR A 578 16.33 -4.50 2.78
CA TYR A 578 14.87 -4.55 2.70
C TYR A 578 14.26 -4.26 4.08
N ILE A 579 13.35 -3.28 4.15
CA ILE A 579 12.76 -2.80 5.41
C ILE A 579 11.25 -3.02 5.51
N GLY A 580 10.67 -3.84 4.65
CA GLY A 580 9.26 -4.24 4.72
C GLY A 580 8.27 -3.14 4.36
N ASN A 581 7.06 -3.19 4.95
CA ASN A 581 6.10 -2.11 4.87
C ASN A 581 6.48 -1.00 5.86
N SER A 582 7.40 -0.14 5.43
CA SER A 582 7.94 0.95 6.26
C SER A 582 6.88 2.00 6.61
N SER A 583 5.87 2.18 5.75
CA SER A 583 4.73 3.07 5.97
C SER A 583 3.92 2.65 7.19
N LEU A 584 3.50 1.38 7.25
CA LEU A 584 2.77 0.81 8.39
C LEU A 584 3.63 0.80 9.66
N THR A 585 4.90 0.41 9.52
CA THR A 585 5.84 0.36 10.66
C THR A 585 6.11 1.75 11.22
N GLY A 586 6.23 2.77 10.36
CA GLY A 586 6.38 4.16 10.80
C GLY A 586 5.12 4.69 11.50
N ALA A 587 3.92 4.38 10.97
CA ALA A 587 2.65 4.70 11.63
C ALA A 587 2.55 4.05 13.04
N TYR A 588 3.02 2.82 13.18
CA TYR A 588 3.12 2.13 14.46
C TYR A 588 4.05 2.85 15.44
N LEU A 589 5.24 3.23 15.01
CA LEU A 589 6.20 3.98 15.85
C LEU A 589 5.66 5.34 16.28
N MET A 590 4.96 6.06 15.37
CA MET A 590 4.33 7.35 15.68
C MET A 590 3.21 7.22 16.72
N LEU A 591 2.49 6.11 16.75
CA LEU A 591 1.50 5.83 17.80
C LEU A 591 2.16 5.59 19.15
N LEU A 592 3.20 4.77 19.19
CA LEU A 592 3.87 4.37 20.42
C LEU A 592 4.71 5.47 21.03
N SER A 593 5.14 6.45 20.24
CA SER A 593 6.12 7.44 20.65
C SER A 593 5.75 8.85 20.18
N THR A 594 5.41 9.71 21.13
CA THR A 594 5.27 11.15 20.86
C THR A 594 6.58 11.79 20.36
N PRO A 595 7.78 11.42 20.84
CA PRO A 595 9.03 11.84 20.21
C PRO A 595 9.18 11.38 18.76
N ALA A 596 8.79 10.14 18.42
CA ALA A 596 8.82 9.66 17.02
C ALA A 596 7.81 10.42 16.13
N GLU A 597 6.60 10.66 16.63
CA GLU A 597 5.62 11.53 15.96
C GLU A 597 6.20 12.91 15.65
N LYS A 598 6.80 13.57 16.65
CA LYS A 598 7.46 14.87 16.47
C LYS A 598 8.60 14.82 15.48
N LYS A 599 9.44 13.76 15.56
CA LYS A 599 10.55 13.57 14.61
C LYS A 599 10.05 13.45 13.18
N THR A 600 8.95 12.73 12.94
CA THR A 600 8.36 12.61 11.60
C THR A 600 7.90 13.97 11.05
N TYR A 601 7.31 14.83 11.89
CA TYR A 601 6.98 16.20 11.49
C TYR A 601 8.22 17.05 11.20
N GLU A 602 9.31 16.89 11.95
CA GLU A 602 10.58 17.57 11.70
C GLU A 602 11.20 17.08 10.37
N LEU A 603 11.17 15.78 10.11
CA LEU A 603 11.67 15.20 8.85
C LEU A 603 10.92 15.80 7.66
N ALA A 604 9.60 15.81 7.70
CA ALA A 604 8.79 16.40 6.63
C ALA A 604 9.07 17.90 6.42
N ALA A 605 9.26 18.66 7.51
CA ALA A 605 9.53 20.11 7.43
C ALA A 605 10.91 20.44 6.85
N ASN A 606 11.89 19.53 7.02
CA ASN A 606 13.28 19.72 6.57
C ASN A 606 13.60 19.01 5.25
N MET A 607 12.67 18.23 4.71
CA MET A 607 12.85 17.49 3.45
C MET A 607 12.50 18.39 2.27
N THR A 608 13.39 18.44 1.29
CA THR A 608 13.15 19.17 0.04
C THR A 608 12.42 18.26 -0.94
N TYR A 609 11.28 18.70 -1.48
CA TYR A 609 10.57 18.01 -2.53
C TYR A 609 11.04 18.47 -3.91
N MET A 610 11.38 17.51 -4.79
CA MET A 610 11.73 17.73 -6.18
C MET A 610 10.58 17.24 -7.07
N GLU A 611 9.98 18.14 -7.83
CA GLU A 611 9.01 17.78 -8.87
C GLU A 611 9.76 17.43 -10.16
N LEU A 612 9.87 16.12 -10.46
CA LEU A 612 10.67 15.61 -11.58
C LEU A 612 10.24 16.17 -12.94
N SER A 613 8.95 16.41 -13.13
CA SER A 613 8.41 16.95 -14.39
C SER A 613 8.93 18.34 -14.74
N THR A 614 9.45 19.07 -13.75
CA THR A 614 10.02 20.42 -13.93
C THR A 614 11.54 20.41 -14.11
N VAL A 615 12.20 19.26 -13.96
CA VAL A 615 13.65 19.14 -14.06
C VAL A 615 14.06 18.85 -15.51
N PRO A 616 14.80 19.72 -16.19
CA PRO A 616 15.08 19.62 -17.64
C PRO A 616 15.74 18.30 -18.05
N ILE A 617 16.65 17.75 -17.23
CA ILE A 617 17.40 16.52 -17.55
C ILE A 617 16.59 15.24 -17.36
N TYR A 618 15.42 15.29 -16.69
CA TYR A 618 14.66 14.09 -16.34
C TYR A 618 14.26 13.23 -17.55
N MET A 619 13.83 13.88 -18.63
CA MET A 619 13.42 13.15 -19.83
C MET A 619 14.60 12.48 -20.54
N ASP A 620 15.78 13.08 -20.54
CA ASP A 620 16.99 12.48 -21.12
C ASP A 620 17.46 11.27 -20.30
N GLU A 621 17.45 11.39 -18.97
CA GLU A 621 17.72 10.27 -18.06
C GLU A 621 16.71 9.15 -18.23
N PHE A 622 15.41 9.48 -18.40
CA PHE A 622 14.37 8.48 -18.63
C PHE A 622 14.57 7.70 -19.93
N VAL A 623 14.86 8.40 -21.03
CA VAL A 623 15.14 7.76 -22.32
C VAL A 623 16.36 6.85 -22.21
N GLY A 624 17.42 7.28 -21.51
CA GLY A 624 18.61 6.47 -21.26
C GLY A 624 18.32 5.21 -20.43
N ALA A 625 17.45 5.36 -19.45
CA ALA A 625 17.04 4.27 -18.56
C ALA A 625 16.03 3.29 -19.20
N CYS A 626 15.43 3.60 -20.35
CA CYS A 626 14.57 2.68 -21.11
C CYS A 626 15.35 1.63 -21.93
N PHE A 627 16.49 1.17 -21.39
CA PHE A 627 17.30 0.07 -21.92
C PHE A 627 17.77 -0.82 -20.76
N ILE A 628 18.11 -2.06 -21.03
CA ILE A 628 18.66 -3.01 -20.05
C ILE A 628 20.18 -3.08 -20.21
N PRO A 629 21.00 -2.77 -19.19
CA PRO A 629 20.61 -2.06 -17.96
C PRO A 629 20.35 -0.57 -18.24
N HIS A 630 21.09 0.04 -19.14
CA HIS A 630 21.05 1.47 -19.49
C HIS A 630 21.73 1.71 -20.86
N THR A 631 21.46 2.86 -21.51
CA THR A 631 22.20 3.25 -22.74
C THR A 631 23.68 3.48 -22.47
N ASP A 632 24.02 4.07 -21.34
CA ASP A 632 25.40 4.20 -20.86
C ASP A 632 25.72 3.01 -19.93
N THR A 633 26.33 1.98 -20.52
CA THR A 633 26.68 0.75 -19.80
C THR A 633 27.87 0.93 -18.86
N SER A 634 28.61 2.06 -18.92
CA SER A 634 29.71 2.35 -18.00
C SER A 634 29.21 2.52 -16.54
N MET A 635 27.95 2.82 -16.35
CA MET A 635 27.30 2.88 -15.02
C MET A 635 26.98 1.51 -14.41
N PHE A 636 27.13 0.43 -15.19
CA PHE A 636 26.81 -0.94 -14.78
C PHE A 636 27.97 -1.91 -15.06
N PRO A 637 29.16 -1.65 -14.49
CA PRO A 637 30.37 -2.43 -14.82
C PRO A 637 30.25 -3.90 -14.39
N THR A 638 29.62 -4.21 -13.24
CA THR A 638 29.46 -5.59 -12.75
C THR A 638 28.49 -6.38 -13.62
N VAL A 639 27.41 -5.74 -14.08
CA VAL A 639 26.43 -6.34 -14.99
C VAL A 639 27.07 -6.66 -16.34
N MET A 640 27.91 -5.74 -16.86
CA MET A 640 28.58 -5.95 -18.15
C MET A 640 29.64 -7.05 -18.07
N GLU A 641 30.29 -7.20 -16.93
CA GLU A 641 31.21 -8.33 -16.69
C GLU A 641 30.44 -9.66 -16.64
N GLU A 642 29.27 -9.71 -15.97
CA GLU A 642 28.42 -10.90 -15.92
C GLU A 642 27.94 -11.32 -17.32
N VAL A 643 27.45 -10.37 -18.12
CA VAL A 643 27.02 -10.62 -19.52
C VAL A 643 28.15 -11.20 -20.36
N GLN A 644 29.42 -10.75 -20.15
CA GLN A 644 30.58 -11.26 -20.89
C GLN A 644 31.00 -12.67 -20.43
N ASN A 645 30.84 -12.96 -19.13
CA ASN A 645 31.32 -14.22 -18.53
C ASN A 645 30.29 -15.36 -18.66
N ARG A 646 29.01 -15.06 -18.86
CA ARG A 646 27.95 -16.03 -19.13
C ARG A 646 27.75 -16.20 -20.63
#